data_cb60cb6268c1a398b5c23668d32d82e6
#
_entry.id   cb60cb6268c1a398b5c23668d32d82e6
#
_cell.length_a   1.000
_cell.length_b   1.000
_cell.length_c   1.000
_cell.angle_alpha   90.00
_cell.angle_beta   90.00
_cell.angle_gamma   90.00
#
_symmetry.space_group_name_H-M   'P 1'
#
loop_
_entity.id
_entity.type
_entity.pdbx_description
1 polymer ?
#
loop_
_entity_poly.entity_id
_entity_poly.type
_entity_poly.pdbx_seq_one_letter_code
_entity_poly.pdbx_strand_id
1 'polypeptide(L)'
;MKKHNTLKPLAAIAATMAVSTLTAGVHTTGNSEQEILQTDSTRLIDIEELVIIATPKENNRLRQQPLSATSFSQDDMRNKGISSVKTMNGLVPNLFIPDYGSKLTTSVYVRGIGSRINTPAVGLYVDNIPFIDKSAFDFNYSDIERIDILRGPQGTLYGRNTMGGLIRVFTKSPFTYQGTDVSLSAATYNNYKASVSHYHRISNKFAFSANFFYEYDGGFYENTARNNEKVEEGSEAGGRFRAIFLPNDHLKLDFTLNYEYLNQGGYPYAYTGITEGEEDRKDYIGKISYNHKSGYKRNLLNTGLNLEHQAGNFILNSVTGFQYLKDQMDLDQDFTEKDIYTMVQKQDSKTISEELVLKSKPGRRWQWTTGVSGFYQDLNTEAPVTFRSDGLAWLNGIVNGMANRYMPPVSMGPMTMNFVFSDLINGETLPIEGHFTTPLWNAAVFHQSTYQDLFGAKGLSLTVGLRMDYEHMNLDYQTGCNYTHTYALSGKLTPGNRDITMVPAQEFAKEISYSGTLNHDYVQWLPKVSVKYDFDSKNNVYATVSKGYRSGGYNIQMFSDILQNDMRSANMKDVADVTIAAMDRVPMLPQETKDQVAGILNRLAQSVETDIKKATLYKPEYSWNYEVGAHLTLCNGKLQTDLAAFYMDTHDQQISRFAQSGLGRVTVNAGKSRSLGAEVAVNAQITDVFGVNANYGFTHATFTDYVVSDEVNYNGKYVPFVPKHTFGVGAQYRIPLKNSKLLDNITINANYRGAGRIYWTESNEVSQAVYGTLNGRINLNKGNGQIGLWINNALNTKYQTIYFETMDRGFEQTGRPLQVGIDLKCRF
;
A
#
# COMPACT_ATOMS: atom_id res chain seq x y z
N MET A 1 9.87 -2.97 38.21
CA MET A 1 8.75 -2.09 37.86
C MET A 1 7.56 -2.97 37.47
N LYS A 2 6.43 -2.78 38.16
CA LYS A 2 5.26 -3.68 38.07
C LYS A 2 4.54 -3.45 36.73
N LYS A 3 4.46 -4.46 35.82
CA LYS A 3 3.58 -4.46 34.65
C LYS A 3 2.14 -4.69 35.15
N HIS A 4 1.27 -3.74 34.89
CA HIS A 4 -0.17 -3.89 35.12
C HIS A 4 -0.78 -4.82 34.07
N ASN A 5 -1.12 -6.01 34.49
CA ASN A 5 -1.96 -6.97 33.76
C ASN A 5 -3.45 -6.58 33.89
N THR A 6 -3.93 -5.62 33.11
CA THR A 6 -5.32 -5.14 33.20
C THR A 6 -6.29 -5.74 32.19
N LEU A 7 -5.84 -6.71 31.34
CA LEU A 7 -6.68 -7.28 30.28
C LEU A 7 -7.18 -8.71 30.52
N LYS A 8 -6.76 -9.39 31.58
CA LYS A 8 -7.31 -10.73 31.91
C LYS A 8 -8.79 -10.78 32.29
N PRO A 9 -9.44 -9.74 32.83
CA PRO A 9 -10.86 -9.80 33.16
C PRO A 9 -11.81 -9.63 31.96
N LEU A 10 -11.41 -8.97 30.86
CA LEU A 10 -12.32 -8.74 29.72
C LEU A 10 -12.60 -10.00 28.89
N ALA A 11 -11.62 -10.89 28.73
CA ALA A 11 -11.83 -12.15 28.02
C ALA A 11 -12.72 -13.12 28.83
N ALA A 12 -12.64 -13.08 30.15
CA ALA A 12 -13.50 -13.85 31.05
C ALA A 12 -14.93 -13.31 31.08
N ILE A 13 -15.15 -11.99 30.97
CA ILE A 13 -16.47 -11.39 30.92
C ILE A 13 -17.18 -11.69 29.59
N ALA A 14 -16.46 -11.70 28.46
CA ALA A 14 -17.03 -12.08 27.17
C ALA A 14 -17.43 -13.57 27.12
N ALA A 15 -16.66 -14.46 27.73
CA ALA A 15 -16.97 -15.88 27.82
C ALA A 15 -18.14 -16.14 28.77
N THR A 16 -18.32 -15.38 29.84
CA THR A 16 -19.40 -15.52 30.82
C THR A 16 -20.72 -14.99 30.27
N MET A 17 -20.71 -13.90 29.47
CA MET A 17 -21.92 -13.41 28.79
C MET A 17 -22.42 -14.37 27.68
N ALA A 18 -21.52 -15.06 26.98
CA ALA A 18 -21.90 -16.02 25.95
C ALA A 18 -22.54 -17.29 26.52
N VAL A 19 -22.24 -17.67 27.75
CA VAL A 19 -22.80 -18.86 28.42
C VAL A 19 -24.15 -18.57 29.07
N SER A 20 -24.41 -17.34 29.55
CA SER A 20 -25.66 -16.99 30.24
C SER A 20 -26.85 -16.70 29.29
N THR A 21 -26.61 -16.47 28.00
CA THR A 21 -27.67 -16.25 26.99
C THR A 21 -28.18 -17.52 26.32
N LEU A 22 -27.55 -18.69 26.59
CA LEU A 22 -27.94 -19.98 26.02
C LEU A 22 -29.20 -20.61 26.65
N THR A 23 -29.81 -19.97 27.66
CA THR A 23 -30.99 -20.51 28.37
C THR A 23 -32.28 -19.72 28.27
N ALA A 24 -32.33 -18.65 27.46
CA ALA A 24 -33.57 -17.88 27.23
C ALA A 24 -34.38 -18.51 26.08
N GLY A 25 -35.48 -19.12 26.42
CA GLY A 25 -36.32 -19.91 25.55
C GLY A 25 -37.02 -19.15 24.43
N VAL A 26 -37.21 -19.86 23.36
CA VAL A 26 -37.98 -19.53 22.17
C VAL A 26 -39.49 -19.48 22.48
N HIS A 27 -40.12 -18.35 22.25
CA HIS A 27 -41.54 -18.28 22.00
C HIS A 27 -41.81 -17.88 20.54
N THR A 28 -42.31 -18.83 19.80
CA THR A 28 -42.79 -18.67 18.42
C THR A 28 -44.23 -18.22 18.41
N THR A 29 -44.58 -17.15 17.70
CA THR A 29 -45.93 -16.96 17.15
C THR A 29 -45.83 -16.24 15.81
N GLY A 30 -46.48 -16.83 14.79
CA GLY A 30 -47.09 -16.09 13.69
C GLY A 30 -46.47 -16.29 12.31
N ASN A 31 -47.09 -17.11 11.51
CA ASN A 31 -46.94 -17.32 10.07
C ASN A 31 -46.98 -16.01 9.29
N SER A 32 -45.98 -15.74 8.49
CA SER A 32 -46.10 -15.10 7.18
C SER A 32 -45.04 -15.71 6.26
N GLU A 33 -45.52 -16.30 5.17
CA GLU A 33 -44.71 -16.83 4.08
C GLU A 33 -43.82 -15.69 3.56
N GLN A 34 -42.56 -15.71 3.94
CA GLN A 34 -41.49 -15.03 3.23
C GLN A 34 -40.68 -16.12 2.56
N GLU A 35 -40.71 -16.15 1.22
CA GLU A 35 -39.62 -16.74 0.42
C GLU A 35 -38.33 -16.03 0.83
N ILE A 36 -37.71 -16.54 1.88
CA ILE A 36 -36.32 -16.30 2.15
C ILE A 36 -35.63 -17.00 0.98
N LEU A 37 -34.96 -16.24 0.12
CA LEU A 37 -33.91 -16.75 -0.75
C LEU A 37 -32.88 -17.43 0.18
N GLN A 38 -33.15 -18.71 0.48
CA GLN A 38 -32.15 -19.59 1.06
C GLN A 38 -31.05 -19.66 0.00
N THR A 39 -29.94 -18.99 0.25
CA THR A 39 -28.68 -19.37 -0.37
C THR A 39 -28.60 -20.86 -0.18
N ASP A 40 -28.60 -21.61 -1.28
CA ASP A 40 -28.62 -23.05 -1.26
C ASP A 40 -27.37 -23.52 -0.51
N SER A 41 -27.53 -23.75 0.81
CA SER A 41 -26.43 -24.14 1.72
C SER A 41 -25.88 -25.54 1.38
N THR A 42 -26.35 -26.13 0.30
CA THR A 42 -25.91 -27.44 -0.20
C THR A 42 -24.76 -27.33 -1.18
N ARG A 43 -24.48 -26.15 -1.78
CA ARG A 43 -23.37 -25.96 -2.72
C ARG A 43 -22.11 -25.55 -1.98
N LEU A 44 -21.00 -26.22 -2.23
CA LEU A 44 -19.69 -25.95 -1.63
C LEU A 44 -18.92 -24.79 -2.28
N ILE A 45 -19.19 -24.57 -3.55
CA ILE A 45 -18.72 -23.43 -4.32
C ILE A 45 -19.97 -22.71 -4.76
N ASP A 46 -20.10 -21.45 -4.34
CA ASP A 46 -21.18 -20.60 -4.83
C ASP A 46 -20.84 -20.20 -6.27
N ILE A 47 -21.29 -21.05 -7.19
CA ILE A 47 -21.11 -20.86 -8.65
C ILE A 47 -22.17 -19.88 -9.17
N GLU A 48 -23.25 -19.64 -8.45
CA GLU A 48 -24.20 -18.58 -8.77
C GLU A 48 -23.60 -17.26 -8.31
N GLU A 49 -23.42 -16.38 -9.28
CA GLU A 49 -22.94 -15.03 -9.03
C GLU A 49 -23.82 -14.38 -7.97
N LEU A 50 -23.24 -14.01 -6.84
CA LEU A 50 -23.93 -13.28 -5.77
C LEU A 50 -24.79 -12.17 -6.37
N VAL A 51 -26.06 -12.10 -5.96
CA VAL A 51 -27.00 -11.08 -6.43
C VAL A 51 -26.36 -9.71 -6.21
N ILE A 52 -26.04 -9.05 -7.30
CA ILE A 52 -25.28 -7.79 -7.27
C ILE A 52 -26.20 -6.72 -6.69
N ILE A 53 -25.75 -6.11 -5.62
CA ILE A 53 -26.19 -4.77 -5.25
C ILE A 53 -25.72 -3.89 -6.42
N ALA A 54 -26.65 -3.28 -7.15
CA ALA A 54 -26.33 -2.42 -8.28
C ALA A 54 -25.39 -1.30 -7.80
N THR A 55 -24.18 -1.26 -8.37
CA THR A 55 -23.26 -0.16 -8.09
C THR A 55 -23.79 1.10 -8.78
N PRO A 56 -23.52 2.30 -8.26
CA PRO A 56 -23.97 3.55 -8.86
C PRO A 56 -23.61 3.67 -10.34
N LYS A 57 -22.46 3.13 -10.77
CA LYS A 57 -21.87 3.29 -12.10
C LYS A 57 -22.15 2.17 -13.08
N GLU A 58 -22.69 1.04 -12.65
CA GLU A 58 -22.81 -0.18 -13.47
C GLU A 58 -24.26 -0.61 -13.60
N ASN A 59 -24.62 -1.18 -14.74
CA ASN A 59 -25.95 -1.64 -15.07
C ASN A 59 -26.07 -3.16 -15.20
N ASN A 60 -24.93 -3.86 -15.28
CA ASN A 60 -24.85 -5.30 -15.53
C ASN A 60 -24.07 -6.01 -14.44
N ARG A 61 -24.34 -7.31 -14.28
CA ARG A 61 -23.58 -8.17 -13.37
C ARG A 61 -22.09 -8.21 -13.76
N LEU A 62 -21.22 -8.44 -12.78
CA LEU A 62 -19.78 -8.36 -12.98
C LEU A 62 -19.26 -9.24 -14.12
N ARG A 63 -19.68 -10.52 -14.18
CA ARG A 63 -19.32 -11.44 -15.28
C ARG A 63 -19.98 -11.15 -16.63
N GLN A 64 -20.96 -10.26 -16.70
CA GLN A 64 -21.56 -9.77 -17.94
C GLN A 64 -20.85 -8.52 -18.49
N GLN A 65 -19.83 -8.01 -17.74
CA GLN A 65 -19.05 -6.86 -18.15
C GLN A 65 -17.81 -7.30 -18.93
N PRO A 66 -17.34 -6.50 -19.92
CA PRO A 66 -16.14 -6.82 -20.69
C PRO A 66 -14.86 -6.43 -19.89
N LEU A 67 -14.56 -7.19 -18.84
CA LEU A 67 -13.41 -6.97 -17.96
C LEU A 67 -13.05 -8.25 -17.18
N SER A 68 -11.80 -8.34 -16.76
CA SER A 68 -11.34 -9.41 -15.86
C SER A 68 -11.60 -9.06 -14.41
N ALA A 69 -12.27 -9.95 -13.68
CA ALA A 69 -12.57 -9.78 -12.27
C ALA A 69 -12.46 -11.08 -11.47
N THR A 70 -12.23 -10.93 -10.16
CA THR A 70 -12.36 -12.03 -9.19
C THR A 70 -13.20 -11.53 -8.03
N SER A 71 -14.18 -12.31 -7.60
CA SER A 71 -15.06 -12.00 -6.49
C SER A 71 -14.91 -13.03 -5.38
N PHE A 72 -14.90 -12.58 -4.13
CA PHE A 72 -14.89 -13.44 -2.94
C PHE A 72 -16.10 -13.14 -2.09
N SER A 73 -16.89 -14.17 -1.80
CA SER A 73 -17.98 -14.14 -0.81
C SER A 73 -17.40 -14.17 0.63
N GLN A 74 -18.23 -13.93 1.63
CA GLN A 74 -17.86 -14.07 3.03
C GLN A 74 -17.34 -15.48 3.36
N ASP A 75 -17.95 -16.51 2.79
CA ASP A 75 -17.53 -17.90 2.98
C ASP A 75 -16.21 -18.19 2.28
N ASP A 76 -15.99 -17.64 1.07
CA ASP A 76 -14.68 -17.70 0.41
C ASP A 76 -13.60 -17.04 1.25
N MET A 77 -13.85 -15.84 1.74
CA MET A 77 -12.88 -15.11 2.58
C MET A 77 -12.48 -15.96 3.79
N ARG A 78 -13.44 -16.53 4.49
CA ARG A 78 -13.20 -17.36 5.66
C ARG A 78 -12.46 -18.64 5.31
N ASN A 79 -12.93 -19.38 4.31
CA ASN A 79 -12.37 -20.68 3.93
C ASN A 79 -10.96 -20.57 3.34
N LYS A 80 -10.64 -19.46 2.69
CA LYS A 80 -9.32 -19.16 2.09
C LYS A 80 -8.42 -18.34 3.02
N GLY A 81 -8.88 -17.98 4.23
CA GLY A 81 -8.12 -17.19 5.20
C GLY A 81 -7.87 -15.74 4.77
N ILE A 82 -8.84 -15.11 4.07
CA ILE A 82 -8.74 -13.70 3.69
C ILE A 82 -9.23 -12.85 4.88
N SER A 83 -8.29 -12.16 5.55
CA SER A 83 -8.55 -11.27 6.67
C SER A 83 -8.08 -9.83 6.43
N SER A 84 -7.34 -9.60 5.36
CA SER A 84 -6.86 -8.28 4.91
C SER A 84 -6.56 -8.32 3.41
N VAL A 85 -6.31 -7.16 2.81
CA VAL A 85 -5.87 -7.10 1.39
C VAL A 85 -4.59 -7.90 1.16
N LYS A 86 -3.64 -7.88 2.09
CA LYS A 86 -2.35 -8.59 1.98
C LYS A 86 -2.50 -10.10 1.89
N THR A 87 -3.54 -10.66 2.51
CA THR A 87 -3.78 -12.12 2.50
C THR A 87 -4.38 -12.65 1.20
N MET A 88 -4.66 -11.80 0.21
CA MET A 88 -5.16 -12.20 -1.12
C MET A 88 -4.07 -12.66 -2.10
N ASN A 89 -2.79 -12.56 -1.75
CA ASN A 89 -1.68 -13.01 -2.59
C ASN A 89 -1.84 -14.48 -3.01
N GLY A 90 -1.68 -14.74 -4.33
CA GLY A 90 -1.84 -16.07 -4.93
C GLY A 90 -3.29 -16.57 -5.05
N LEU A 91 -4.30 -15.80 -4.59
CA LEU A 91 -5.72 -16.12 -4.75
C LEU A 91 -6.37 -15.40 -5.94
N VAL A 92 -5.70 -14.39 -6.48
CA VAL A 92 -6.14 -13.62 -7.65
C VAL A 92 -5.03 -13.64 -8.69
N PRO A 93 -5.33 -13.97 -9.98
CA PRO A 93 -4.33 -13.94 -11.04
C PRO A 93 -3.67 -12.55 -11.16
N ASN A 94 -2.34 -12.53 -11.30
CA ASN A 94 -1.53 -11.32 -11.51
C ASN A 94 -1.72 -10.22 -10.45
N LEU A 95 -2.18 -10.58 -9.23
CA LEU A 95 -2.21 -9.71 -8.05
C LEU A 95 -1.04 -10.07 -7.14
N PHE A 96 -0.31 -9.05 -6.70
CA PHE A 96 0.72 -9.18 -5.68
C PHE A 96 0.72 -7.96 -4.74
N ILE A 97 0.80 -8.21 -3.44
CA ILE A 97 0.81 -7.20 -2.40
C ILE A 97 1.99 -7.52 -1.48
N PRO A 98 3.14 -6.83 -1.64
CA PRO A 98 4.28 -7.00 -0.74
C PRO A 98 3.94 -6.50 0.65
N ASP A 99 4.51 -7.13 1.66
CA ASP A 99 4.38 -6.68 3.05
C ASP A 99 5.59 -5.84 3.45
N TYR A 100 5.36 -4.55 3.70
CA TYR A 100 6.38 -3.59 4.13
C TYR A 100 6.46 -3.45 5.66
N GLY A 101 5.93 -4.41 6.41
CA GLY A 101 5.99 -4.43 7.87
C GLY A 101 5.15 -3.39 8.60
N SER A 102 4.27 -2.68 7.88
CA SER A 102 3.38 -1.67 8.45
C SER A 102 2.10 -1.51 7.61
N LYS A 103 1.00 -1.11 8.24
CA LYS A 103 -0.25 -0.73 7.53
C LYS A 103 -0.16 0.64 6.84
N LEU A 104 0.85 1.46 7.14
CA LEU A 104 1.11 2.71 6.42
C LEU A 104 1.26 2.47 4.91
N THR A 105 1.98 1.42 4.53
CA THR A 105 2.28 1.14 3.13
C THR A 105 1.54 -0.11 2.67
N THR A 106 0.35 0.08 2.10
CA THR A 106 -0.40 -0.98 1.43
C THR A 106 -0.29 -0.79 -0.08
N SER A 107 0.68 -1.47 -0.68
CA SER A 107 0.97 -1.37 -2.10
C SER A 107 0.40 -2.55 -2.85
N VAL A 108 -0.54 -2.29 -3.77
CA VAL A 108 -1.19 -3.32 -4.58
C VAL A 108 -0.61 -3.27 -5.98
N TYR A 109 -0.10 -4.41 -6.45
CA TYR A 109 0.39 -4.61 -7.81
C TYR A 109 -0.57 -5.51 -8.58
N VAL A 110 -0.99 -5.05 -9.75
CA VAL A 110 -1.84 -5.82 -10.67
C VAL A 110 -1.26 -5.74 -12.07
N ARG A 111 -1.02 -6.88 -12.73
CA ARG A 111 -0.49 -6.95 -14.11
C ARG A 111 0.82 -6.16 -14.33
N GLY A 112 1.66 -6.05 -13.31
CA GLY A 112 2.90 -5.29 -13.39
C GLY A 112 2.79 -3.81 -13.02
N ILE A 113 1.59 -3.32 -12.74
CA ILE A 113 1.33 -1.94 -12.35
C ILE A 113 1.12 -1.86 -10.84
N GLY A 114 1.89 -1.04 -10.15
CA GLY A 114 1.80 -0.89 -8.69
C GLY A 114 2.50 0.36 -8.18
N SER A 115 2.44 0.59 -6.86
CA SER A 115 3.02 1.77 -6.24
C SER A 115 3.56 1.45 -4.86
N ARG A 116 4.85 1.66 -4.62
CA ARG A 116 5.43 1.52 -3.28
C ARG A 116 5.15 2.72 -2.38
N ILE A 117 5.36 3.94 -2.86
CA ILE A 117 5.15 5.19 -2.12
C ILE A 117 4.18 6.11 -2.86
N ASN A 118 3.75 7.18 -2.20
CA ASN A 118 2.83 8.19 -2.73
C ASN A 118 1.47 7.60 -3.17
N THR A 119 0.92 8.06 -4.27
CA THR A 119 -0.43 7.70 -4.75
C THR A 119 -0.55 6.22 -5.13
N PRO A 120 -1.69 5.56 -4.84
CA PRO A 120 -1.91 4.18 -5.25
C PRO A 120 -2.09 4.05 -6.77
N ALA A 121 -1.77 2.87 -7.31
CA ALA A 121 -2.02 2.52 -8.72
C ALA A 121 -3.30 1.68 -8.90
N VAL A 122 -3.84 1.15 -7.81
CA VAL A 122 -5.09 0.39 -7.73
C VAL A 122 -6.01 1.10 -6.75
N GLY A 123 -7.24 1.40 -7.16
CA GLY A 123 -8.22 2.10 -6.34
C GLY A 123 -8.90 1.19 -5.31
N LEU A 124 -9.42 1.76 -4.23
CA LEU A 124 -10.26 1.07 -3.24
C LEU A 124 -11.56 1.84 -3.03
N TYR A 125 -12.66 1.11 -3.09
CA TYR A 125 -14.01 1.61 -2.76
C TYR A 125 -14.66 0.68 -1.72
N VAL A 126 -15.21 1.26 -0.66
CA VAL A 126 -15.98 0.54 0.36
C VAL A 126 -17.41 1.08 0.36
N ASP A 127 -18.39 0.22 0.11
CA ASP A 127 -19.81 0.59 -0.05
C ASP A 127 -20.01 1.80 -1.01
N ASN A 128 -19.29 1.79 -2.14
CA ASN A 128 -19.20 2.80 -3.21
C ASN A 128 -18.45 4.10 -2.84
N ILE A 129 -17.94 4.25 -1.62
CA ILE A 129 -17.19 5.42 -1.18
C ILE A 129 -15.71 5.20 -1.50
N PRO A 130 -15.03 6.14 -2.18
CA PRO A 130 -13.61 6.02 -2.47
C PRO A 130 -12.76 6.22 -1.23
N PHE A 131 -11.77 5.33 -1.03
CA PHE A 131 -10.70 5.49 -0.05
C PHE A 131 -9.51 6.09 -0.78
N ILE A 132 -9.17 7.34 -0.45
CA ILE A 132 -8.18 8.13 -1.21
C ILE A 132 -6.76 7.82 -0.75
N ASP A 133 -6.55 7.77 0.58
CA ASP A 133 -5.23 7.54 1.16
C ASP A 133 -4.89 6.05 1.16
N LYS A 134 -3.70 5.70 0.66
CA LYS A 134 -3.21 4.32 0.59
C LYS A 134 -3.04 3.67 1.98
N SER A 135 -2.72 4.46 2.99
CA SER A 135 -2.65 4.02 4.39
C SER A 135 -4.01 3.58 4.96
N ALA A 136 -5.12 3.94 4.30
CA ALA A 136 -6.47 3.48 4.66
C ALA A 136 -6.86 2.13 4.02
N PHE A 137 -6.03 1.53 3.15
CA PHE A 137 -6.40 0.35 2.35
C PHE A 137 -6.41 -0.96 3.15
N ASP A 138 -5.67 -1.06 4.24
CA ASP A 138 -5.66 -2.23 5.12
C ASP A 138 -6.48 -1.92 6.39
N PHE A 139 -7.74 -2.37 6.40
CA PHE A 139 -8.72 -2.16 7.46
C PHE A 139 -9.39 -3.48 7.86
N ASN A 140 -10.23 -3.49 8.89
CA ASN A 140 -10.86 -4.69 9.42
C ASN A 140 -11.97 -5.24 8.52
N TYR A 141 -12.03 -6.58 8.36
CA TYR A 141 -12.90 -7.31 7.45
C TYR A 141 -14.04 -8.08 8.15
N SER A 142 -14.35 -7.80 9.41
CA SER A 142 -15.27 -8.62 10.23
C SER A 142 -16.71 -8.70 9.73
N ASP A 143 -17.21 -7.65 9.07
CA ASP A 143 -18.59 -7.51 8.60
C ASP A 143 -18.74 -7.43 7.06
N ILE A 144 -17.67 -7.81 6.34
CA ILE A 144 -17.66 -7.78 4.87
C ILE A 144 -18.50 -8.92 4.31
N GLU A 145 -19.34 -8.60 3.33
CA GLU A 145 -20.15 -9.55 2.54
C GLU A 145 -19.38 -10.06 1.33
N ARG A 146 -18.74 -9.12 0.58
CA ARG A 146 -18.11 -9.42 -0.70
C ARG A 146 -16.93 -8.48 -0.98
N ILE A 147 -15.92 -9.02 -1.65
CA ILE A 147 -14.81 -8.25 -2.22
C ILE A 147 -14.72 -8.58 -3.70
N ASP A 148 -14.72 -7.56 -4.56
CA ASP A 148 -14.47 -7.68 -6.00
C ASP A 148 -13.11 -7.06 -6.33
N ILE A 149 -12.27 -7.78 -7.07
CA ILE A 149 -11.00 -7.29 -7.60
C ILE A 149 -11.09 -7.23 -9.12
N LEU A 150 -11.16 -6.02 -9.67
CA LEU A 150 -11.18 -5.74 -11.10
C LEU A 150 -9.74 -5.49 -11.55
N ARG A 151 -9.29 -6.23 -12.56
CA ARG A 151 -7.94 -6.13 -13.10
C ARG A 151 -7.91 -5.33 -14.39
N GLY A 152 -6.84 -4.57 -14.60
CA GLY A 152 -6.71 -3.61 -15.70
C GLY A 152 -7.40 -2.29 -15.44
N PRO A 153 -7.13 -1.26 -16.26
CA PRO A 153 -7.58 0.10 -16.03
C PRO A 153 -9.10 0.25 -15.93
N GLN A 154 -9.55 0.93 -14.87
CA GLN A 154 -10.94 1.29 -14.64
C GLN A 154 -11.16 2.82 -14.73
N GLY A 155 -10.24 3.53 -15.42
CA GLY A 155 -10.17 4.98 -15.42
C GLY A 155 -11.43 5.68 -15.91
N THR A 156 -12.14 5.16 -16.90
CA THR A 156 -13.34 5.81 -17.49
C THR A 156 -14.46 6.04 -16.47
N LEU A 157 -14.75 5.06 -15.59
CA LEU A 157 -15.81 5.19 -14.59
C LEU A 157 -15.30 5.61 -13.21
N TYR A 158 -14.07 5.24 -12.86
CA TYR A 158 -13.53 5.44 -11.52
C TYR A 158 -12.39 6.46 -11.45
N GLY A 159 -11.83 6.86 -12.61
CA GLY A 159 -10.86 7.95 -12.74
C GLY A 159 -9.48 7.65 -12.16
N ARG A 160 -8.99 8.58 -11.39
CA ARG A 160 -7.68 8.63 -10.76
C ARG A 160 -7.30 7.34 -10.03
N ASN A 161 -6.01 6.97 -10.13
CA ASN A 161 -5.41 5.89 -9.34
C ASN A 161 -6.07 4.50 -9.53
N THR A 162 -6.67 4.26 -10.71
CA THR A 162 -7.26 2.98 -11.09
C THR A 162 -6.60 2.37 -12.33
N MET A 163 -5.31 2.68 -12.53
CA MET A 163 -4.53 2.28 -13.69
C MET A 163 -4.25 0.77 -13.71
N GLY A 164 -3.92 0.17 -12.57
CA GLY A 164 -3.71 -1.27 -12.43
C GLY A 164 -5.00 -2.05 -12.22
N GLY A 165 -6.00 -1.43 -11.60
CA GLY A 165 -7.27 -2.07 -11.26
C GLY A 165 -8.06 -1.37 -10.17
N LEU A 166 -9.05 -2.08 -9.64
CA LEU A 166 -9.94 -1.58 -8.61
C LEU A 166 -10.32 -2.68 -7.63
N ILE A 167 -10.26 -2.41 -6.33
CA ILE A 167 -10.80 -3.25 -5.26
C ILE A 167 -12.10 -2.62 -4.78
N ARG A 168 -13.19 -3.40 -4.78
CA ARG A 168 -14.48 -2.98 -4.22
C ARG A 168 -14.84 -3.89 -3.06
N VAL A 169 -15.22 -3.31 -1.96
CA VAL A 169 -15.62 -4.00 -0.74
C VAL A 169 -17.06 -3.62 -0.41
N PHE A 170 -17.88 -4.60 -0.11
CA PHE A 170 -19.27 -4.42 0.26
C PHE A 170 -19.51 -5.01 1.64
N THR A 171 -20.13 -4.24 2.52
CA THR A 171 -20.55 -4.72 3.85
C THR A 171 -21.93 -5.33 3.79
N LYS A 172 -22.27 -6.17 4.77
CA LYS A 172 -23.59 -6.81 4.84
C LYS A 172 -24.70 -5.79 4.97
N SER A 173 -25.77 -5.99 4.20
CA SER A 173 -26.94 -5.13 4.27
C SER A 173 -27.85 -5.52 5.45
N PRO A 174 -28.23 -4.56 6.35
CA PRO A 174 -29.14 -4.83 7.43
C PRO A 174 -30.61 -5.07 6.98
N PHE A 175 -30.94 -4.90 5.69
CA PHE A 175 -32.23 -5.29 5.16
C PHE A 175 -32.33 -6.79 4.83
N THR A 176 -31.22 -7.39 4.36
CA THR A 176 -31.18 -8.78 3.91
C THR A 176 -30.56 -9.71 4.95
N TYR A 177 -29.73 -9.20 5.84
CA TYR A 177 -29.09 -9.98 6.89
C TYR A 177 -29.54 -9.46 8.27
N GLN A 178 -29.98 -10.37 9.15
CA GLN A 178 -30.54 -10.09 10.47
C GLN A 178 -29.85 -10.92 11.54
N GLY A 179 -29.83 -10.41 12.78
CA GLY A 179 -29.26 -11.12 13.94
C GLY A 179 -27.95 -10.57 14.42
N THR A 180 -27.32 -11.24 15.34
CA THR A 180 -26.05 -10.87 15.97
C THR A 180 -24.98 -11.91 15.67
N ASP A 181 -23.92 -11.52 14.99
CA ASP A 181 -22.73 -12.35 14.77
C ASP A 181 -21.70 -12.05 15.86
N VAL A 182 -21.19 -13.08 16.52
CA VAL A 182 -20.05 -13.00 17.46
C VAL A 182 -18.94 -13.87 16.91
N SER A 183 -17.73 -13.33 16.83
CA SER A 183 -16.55 -14.07 16.37
C SER A 183 -15.39 -13.87 17.34
N LEU A 184 -14.75 -14.96 17.75
CA LEU A 184 -13.55 -14.97 18.58
C LEU A 184 -12.49 -15.80 17.87
N SER A 185 -11.23 -15.37 17.92
CA SER A 185 -10.11 -16.11 17.35
C SER A 185 -8.91 -16.05 18.29
N ALA A 186 -8.18 -17.16 18.37
CA ALA A 186 -6.89 -17.24 19.07
C ALA A 186 -5.91 -18.06 18.22
N ALA A 187 -4.68 -17.57 18.12
CA ALA A 187 -3.65 -18.21 17.31
C ALA A 187 -2.26 -18.11 17.95
N THR A 188 -1.31 -18.85 17.38
CA THR A 188 0.11 -18.77 17.74
C THR A 188 0.61 -17.33 17.64
N TYR A 189 1.70 -17.04 18.37
CA TYR A 189 2.31 -15.70 18.49
C TYR A 189 1.39 -14.69 19.20
N ASN A 190 0.56 -15.16 20.15
CA ASN A 190 -0.37 -14.34 20.92
C ASN A 190 -1.30 -13.50 20.04
N ASN A 191 -1.79 -14.06 18.94
CA ASN A 191 -2.74 -13.37 18.07
C ASN A 191 -4.16 -13.64 18.56
N TYR A 192 -4.89 -12.58 18.90
CA TYR A 192 -6.27 -12.63 19.41
C TYR A 192 -7.15 -11.66 18.63
N LYS A 193 -8.34 -12.14 18.23
CA LYS A 193 -9.35 -11.32 17.54
C LYS A 193 -10.72 -11.53 18.17
N ALA A 194 -11.46 -10.45 18.32
CA ALA A 194 -12.85 -10.48 18.77
C ALA A 194 -13.67 -9.51 17.93
N SER A 195 -14.86 -9.91 17.51
CA SER A 195 -15.81 -9.00 16.86
C SER A 195 -17.24 -9.36 17.20
N VAL A 196 -18.09 -8.32 17.25
CA VAL A 196 -19.54 -8.45 17.38
C VAL A 196 -20.20 -7.54 16.35
N SER A 197 -21.17 -8.08 15.61
CA SER A 197 -21.93 -7.35 14.61
C SER A 197 -23.41 -7.61 14.82
N HIS A 198 -24.20 -6.56 14.96
CA HIS A 198 -25.66 -6.64 15.10
C HIS A 198 -26.34 -6.01 13.89
N TYR A 199 -27.31 -6.72 13.33
CA TYR A 199 -28.09 -6.31 12.16
C TYR A 199 -29.57 -6.36 12.51
N HIS A 200 -30.26 -5.23 12.38
CA HIS A 200 -31.64 -5.12 12.76
C HIS A 200 -32.48 -4.33 11.76
N ARG A 201 -33.57 -4.94 11.30
CA ARG A 201 -34.58 -4.30 10.46
C ARG A 201 -35.74 -3.89 11.35
N ILE A 202 -35.84 -2.59 11.66
CA ILE A 202 -36.91 -2.04 12.49
C ILE A 202 -38.25 -2.05 11.73
N SER A 203 -38.21 -1.77 10.41
CA SER A 203 -39.40 -1.73 9.56
C SER A 203 -39.03 -1.99 8.09
N ASN A 204 -40.05 -2.05 7.21
CA ASN A 204 -39.85 -2.11 5.78
C ASN A 204 -39.14 -0.85 5.21
N LYS A 205 -39.01 0.21 6.01
CA LYS A 205 -38.41 1.48 5.60
C LYS A 205 -37.07 1.76 6.26
N PHE A 206 -36.74 1.09 7.37
CA PHE A 206 -35.53 1.40 8.12
C PHE A 206 -34.87 0.17 8.71
N ALA A 207 -33.57 0.05 8.45
CA ALA A 207 -32.73 -0.99 9.01
C ALA A 207 -31.35 -0.40 9.35
N PHE A 208 -30.68 -0.95 10.35
CA PHE A 208 -29.32 -0.56 10.73
C PHE A 208 -28.45 -1.76 11.09
N SER A 209 -27.15 -1.56 11.05
CA SER A 209 -26.16 -2.48 11.61
C SER A 209 -25.09 -1.72 12.41
N ALA A 210 -24.56 -2.40 13.42
CA ALA A 210 -23.42 -1.93 14.19
C ALA A 210 -22.41 -3.07 14.37
N ASN A 211 -21.16 -2.80 14.06
CA ASN A 211 -20.04 -3.72 14.23
C ASN A 211 -19.01 -3.10 15.16
N PHE A 212 -18.42 -3.92 16.03
CA PHE A 212 -17.26 -3.58 16.87
C PHE A 212 -16.24 -4.71 16.78
N PHE A 213 -14.96 -4.36 16.78
CA PHE A 213 -13.89 -5.33 16.75
C PHE A 213 -12.70 -4.87 17.60
N TYR A 214 -11.91 -5.88 18.01
CA TYR A 214 -10.61 -5.71 18.64
C TYR A 214 -9.68 -6.81 18.14
N GLU A 215 -8.46 -6.43 17.75
CA GLU A 215 -7.40 -7.35 17.36
C GLU A 215 -6.12 -7.03 18.12
N TYR A 216 -5.41 -8.07 18.55
CA TYR A 216 -4.08 -7.98 19.14
C TYR A 216 -3.17 -8.99 18.44
N ASP A 217 -2.01 -8.55 18.00
CA ASP A 217 -0.93 -9.38 17.45
C ASP A 217 0.30 -9.23 18.34
N GLY A 218 0.77 -10.32 18.94
CA GLY A 218 1.94 -10.33 19.81
C GLY A 218 3.27 -10.28 19.06
N GLY A 219 3.24 -10.34 17.70
CA GLY A 219 4.43 -10.34 16.85
C GLY A 219 5.28 -11.60 16.96
N PHE A 220 6.03 -11.90 15.92
CA PHE A 220 6.98 -13.04 15.94
C PHE A 220 8.42 -12.63 15.65
N TYR A 221 8.67 -11.51 15.02
CA TYR A 221 10.02 -10.99 14.82
C TYR A 221 10.60 -10.42 16.11
N GLU A 222 11.90 -10.57 16.27
CA GLU A 222 12.64 -10.13 17.46
C GLU A 222 13.78 -9.20 17.05
N ASN A 223 13.93 -8.09 17.78
CA ASN A 223 15.03 -7.13 17.58
C ASN A 223 16.16 -7.42 18.57
N THR A 224 17.30 -7.88 18.06
CA THR A 224 18.45 -8.29 18.88
C THR A 224 19.14 -7.13 19.58
N ALA A 225 19.14 -5.92 19.02
CA ALA A 225 19.69 -4.72 19.66
C ALA A 225 18.80 -4.20 20.80
N ARG A 226 17.53 -4.64 20.87
CA ARG A 226 16.54 -4.21 21.86
C ARG A 226 16.08 -5.33 22.78
N ASN A 227 17.02 -6.13 23.28
CA ASN A 227 16.75 -7.23 24.20
C ASN A 227 15.70 -8.23 23.70
N ASN A 228 15.69 -8.54 22.41
CA ASN A 228 14.72 -9.41 21.72
C ASN A 228 13.25 -8.92 21.88
N GLU A 229 13.04 -7.61 21.93
CA GLU A 229 11.69 -7.01 21.90
C GLU A 229 10.96 -7.44 20.62
N LYS A 230 9.65 -7.75 20.74
CA LYS A 230 8.81 -8.07 19.58
C LYS A 230 8.58 -6.83 18.73
N VAL A 231 8.92 -6.92 17.44
CA VAL A 231 8.92 -5.79 16.53
C VAL A 231 7.50 -5.44 16.06
N GLU A 232 6.68 -6.44 15.73
CA GLU A 232 5.34 -6.25 15.16
C GLU A 232 4.22 -6.21 16.21
N GLU A 233 4.52 -6.26 17.50
CA GLU A 233 3.49 -6.25 18.54
C GLU A 233 2.58 -5.04 18.35
N GLY A 234 1.25 -5.28 18.33
CA GLY A 234 0.30 -4.20 18.12
C GLY A 234 -1.14 -4.55 18.43
N SER A 235 -1.98 -3.52 18.44
CA SER A 235 -3.41 -3.64 18.65
C SER A 235 -4.19 -2.74 17.71
N GLU A 236 -5.38 -3.20 17.36
CA GLU A 236 -6.33 -2.50 16.52
C GLU A 236 -7.73 -2.62 17.10
N ALA A 237 -8.47 -1.53 17.13
CA ALA A 237 -9.85 -1.50 17.61
C ALA A 237 -10.68 -0.54 16.77
N GLY A 238 -11.95 -0.84 16.61
CA GLY A 238 -12.82 0.04 15.86
C GLY A 238 -14.25 -0.46 15.77
N GLY A 239 -15.02 0.23 14.93
CA GLY A 239 -16.40 -0.16 14.66
C GLY A 239 -16.95 0.51 13.43
N ARG A 240 -18.00 -0.10 12.91
CA ARG A 240 -18.76 0.37 11.75
C ARG A 240 -20.23 0.45 12.09
N PHE A 241 -20.86 1.55 11.69
CA PHE A 241 -22.29 1.75 11.73
C PHE A 241 -22.81 1.96 10.31
N ARG A 242 -23.92 1.28 9.95
CA ARG A 242 -24.62 1.49 8.69
C ARG A 242 -26.11 1.61 8.94
N ALA A 243 -26.75 2.59 8.33
CA ALA A 243 -28.19 2.81 8.39
C ALA A 243 -28.75 3.00 6.99
N ILE A 244 -29.78 2.22 6.66
CA ILE A 244 -30.48 2.32 5.37
C ILE A 244 -31.90 2.78 5.63
N PHE A 245 -32.30 3.87 4.94
CA PHE A 245 -33.65 4.42 5.03
C PHE A 245 -34.31 4.49 3.65
N LEU A 246 -35.50 3.93 3.54
CA LEU A 246 -36.35 3.89 2.35
C LEU A 246 -37.61 4.72 2.60
N PRO A 247 -37.57 6.07 2.42
CA PRO A 247 -38.74 6.93 2.65
C PRO A 247 -39.97 6.51 1.84
N ASN A 248 -39.70 6.10 0.58
CA ASN A 248 -40.66 5.57 -0.37
C ASN A 248 -39.98 4.58 -1.33
N ASP A 249 -40.74 4.00 -2.26
CA ASP A 249 -40.24 2.96 -3.19
C ASP A 249 -39.21 3.48 -4.25
N HIS A 250 -39.05 4.79 -4.32
CA HIS A 250 -38.18 5.42 -5.30
C HIS A 250 -36.91 6.02 -4.71
N LEU A 251 -36.80 6.14 -3.38
CA LEU A 251 -35.71 6.80 -2.69
C LEU A 251 -35.05 5.89 -1.65
N LYS A 252 -33.75 5.69 -1.78
CA LYS A 252 -32.91 5.00 -0.80
C LYS A 252 -31.83 5.94 -0.30
N LEU A 253 -31.66 6.01 1.00
CA LEU A 253 -30.57 6.65 1.71
C LEU A 253 -29.78 5.56 2.44
N ASP A 254 -28.47 5.49 2.24
CA ASP A 254 -27.59 4.47 2.81
C ASP A 254 -26.37 5.18 3.43
N PHE A 255 -26.40 5.36 4.73
CA PHE A 255 -25.38 6.02 5.50
C PHE A 255 -24.42 5.01 6.12
N THR A 256 -23.11 5.29 6.04
CA THR A 256 -22.06 4.50 6.66
C THR A 256 -21.12 5.39 7.47
N LEU A 257 -20.65 4.87 8.61
CA LEU A 257 -19.62 5.46 9.44
C LEU A 257 -18.70 4.35 9.92
N ASN A 258 -17.38 4.50 9.67
CA ASN A 258 -16.35 3.56 10.12
C ASN A 258 -15.26 4.33 10.85
N TYR A 259 -14.92 3.88 12.05
CA TYR A 259 -13.78 4.39 12.81
C TYR A 259 -12.86 3.25 13.21
N GLU A 260 -11.56 3.50 13.09
CA GLU A 260 -10.52 2.51 13.39
C GLU A 260 -9.30 3.19 14.02
N TYR A 261 -8.84 2.66 15.14
CA TYR A 261 -7.61 3.01 15.80
C TYR A 261 -6.62 1.84 15.70
N LEU A 262 -5.40 2.14 15.27
CA LEU A 262 -4.30 1.20 15.17
C LEU A 262 -3.09 1.74 15.94
N ASN A 263 -2.42 0.86 16.68
CA ASN A 263 -1.09 1.10 17.26
C ASN A 263 -0.28 -0.17 17.12
N GLN A 264 0.69 -0.19 16.22
CA GLN A 264 1.55 -1.34 15.92
C GLN A 264 3.02 -0.96 15.98
N GLY A 265 3.87 -1.91 16.37
CA GLY A 265 5.27 -1.92 16.00
C GLY A 265 5.41 -2.14 14.50
N GLY A 266 6.62 -2.18 13.98
CA GLY A 266 6.77 -2.41 12.56
C GLY A 266 8.21 -2.39 12.08
N TYR A 267 8.33 -2.57 10.76
CA TYR A 267 9.59 -2.52 10.04
C TYR A 267 10.58 -3.61 10.46
N PRO A 268 10.18 -4.90 10.41
CA PRO A 268 11.01 -6.02 10.82
C PRO A 268 12.05 -6.37 9.75
N TYR A 269 12.93 -5.43 9.45
CA TYR A 269 13.91 -5.57 8.38
C TYR A 269 15.19 -6.17 8.90
N ALA A 270 15.50 -7.41 8.44
CA ALA A 270 16.74 -8.11 8.72
C ALA A 270 17.86 -7.66 7.77
N TYR A 271 19.04 -7.43 8.31
CA TYR A 271 20.22 -7.08 7.54
C TYR A 271 20.70 -8.24 6.67
N THR A 272 21.03 -8.02 5.40
CA THR A 272 21.46 -9.07 4.45
C THR A 272 22.94 -8.97 4.04
N GLY A 273 23.61 -7.89 4.41
CA GLY A 273 25.01 -7.62 4.06
C GLY A 273 25.18 -6.27 3.35
N ILE A 274 26.43 -5.88 3.08
CA ILE A 274 26.74 -4.72 2.27
C ILE A 274 26.57 -5.05 0.79
N THR A 275 26.26 -4.03 -0.01
CA THR A 275 26.07 -4.17 -1.47
C THR A 275 27.39 -4.04 -2.23
N GLU A 276 28.37 -3.32 -1.68
CA GLU A 276 29.70 -3.12 -2.24
C GLU A 276 30.77 -3.11 -1.14
N GLY A 277 31.93 -3.73 -1.40
CA GLY A 277 33.08 -3.75 -0.51
C GLY A 277 33.19 -4.97 0.41
N GLU A 278 33.93 -4.86 1.51
CA GLU A 278 34.10 -5.94 2.48
C GLU A 278 33.07 -5.85 3.61
N GLU A 279 32.42 -6.99 3.90
CA GLU A 279 31.42 -7.11 4.98
C GLU A 279 32.10 -7.05 6.37
N ASP A 280 31.85 -5.97 7.10
CA ASP A 280 32.35 -5.72 8.45
C ASP A 280 31.36 -6.18 9.56
N ARG A 281 30.13 -6.53 9.17
CA ARG A 281 29.00 -6.82 10.08
C ARG A 281 28.42 -8.23 9.92
N LYS A 282 29.27 -9.21 9.65
CA LYS A 282 28.88 -10.62 9.39
C LYS A 282 27.96 -11.20 10.47
N ASP A 283 28.17 -10.81 11.74
CA ASP A 283 27.38 -11.30 12.87
C ASP A 283 25.94 -10.79 12.90
N TYR A 284 25.62 -9.73 12.12
CA TYR A 284 24.27 -9.15 12.02
C TYR A 284 23.47 -9.67 10.83
N ILE A 285 24.09 -10.40 9.90
CA ILE A 285 23.39 -10.98 8.74
C ILE A 285 22.23 -11.87 9.19
N GLY A 286 21.04 -11.62 8.66
CA GLY A 286 19.81 -12.31 9.00
C GLY A 286 19.15 -11.85 10.32
N LYS A 287 19.67 -10.82 10.98
CA LYS A 287 19.12 -10.28 12.23
C LYS A 287 18.47 -8.92 12.03
N ILE A 288 17.43 -8.67 12.78
CA ILE A 288 16.83 -7.35 12.99
C ILE A 288 17.54 -6.72 14.19
N SER A 289 18.22 -5.57 14.01
CA SER A 289 19.13 -5.03 15.03
C SER A 289 19.11 -3.50 15.12
N TYR A 290 18.02 -2.83 14.83
CA TYR A 290 17.94 -1.38 14.96
C TYR A 290 17.80 -0.94 16.43
N ASN A 291 18.37 0.24 16.76
CA ASN A 291 18.48 0.72 18.15
C ASN A 291 17.28 1.56 18.60
N HIS A 292 16.61 2.32 17.70
CA HIS A 292 15.44 3.13 18.03
C HIS A 292 14.15 2.39 17.77
N LYS A 293 13.14 2.58 18.64
CA LYS A 293 11.82 1.96 18.48
C LYS A 293 11.12 2.51 17.24
N SER A 294 10.78 1.62 16.32
CA SER A 294 9.98 1.91 15.14
C SER A 294 8.53 1.46 15.34
N GLY A 295 7.60 2.15 14.70
CA GLY A 295 6.18 1.81 14.80
C GLY A 295 5.29 2.71 13.98
N TYR A 296 3.99 2.39 13.98
CA TYR A 296 2.97 3.13 13.26
C TYR A 296 1.68 3.21 14.06
N LYS A 297 1.12 4.41 14.15
CA LYS A 297 -0.17 4.68 14.80
C LYS A 297 -1.09 5.36 13.81
N ARG A 298 -2.38 5.00 13.84
CA ARG A 298 -3.37 5.56 12.92
C ARG A 298 -4.73 5.73 13.60
N ASN A 299 -5.36 6.88 13.37
CA ASN A 299 -6.79 7.10 13.55
C ASN A 299 -7.38 7.29 12.15
N LEU A 300 -8.37 6.48 11.81
CA LEU A 300 -9.02 6.51 10.51
C LEU A 300 -10.54 6.60 10.72
N LEU A 301 -11.13 7.69 10.24
CA LEU A 301 -12.59 7.87 10.18
C LEU A 301 -13.01 7.96 8.72
N ASN A 302 -13.92 7.09 8.30
CA ASN A 302 -14.58 7.18 7.01
C ASN A 302 -16.09 7.26 7.24
N THR A 303 -16.73 8.19 6.58
CA THR A 303 -18.19 8.29 6.58
C THR A 303 -18.68 8.54 5.17
N GLY A 304 -19.88 8.09 4.88
CA GLY A 304 -20.47 8.27 3.56
C GLY A 304 -21.97 8.19 3.56
N LEU A 305 -22.54 8.84 2.55
CA LEU A 305 -23.96 8.82 2.27
C LEU A 305 -24.16 8.49 0.79
N ASN A 306 -24.80 7.34 0.52
CA ASN A 306 -25.26 6.99 -0.81
C ASN A 306 -26.75 7.30 -0.91
N LEU A 307 -27.13 8.17 -1.83
CA LEU A 307 -28.52 8.46 -2.19
C LEU A 307 -28.80 7.84 -3.56
N GLU A 308 -29.83 7.02 -3.66
CA GLU A 308 -30.34 6.48 -4.93
C GLU A 308 -31.80 6.90 -5.12
N HIS A 309 -32.08 7.57 -6.24
CA HIS A 309 -33.43 7.93 -6.64
C HIS A 309 -33.80 7.27 -7.96
N GLN A 310 -34.83 6.44 -7.93
CA GLN A 310 -35.41 5.69 -9.06
C GLN A 310 -36.46 6.54 -9.79
N ALA A 311 -36.05 7.29 -10.82
CA ALA A 311 -36.99 7.99 -11.71
C ALA A 311 -37.63 7.03 -12.74
N GLY A 312 -38.55 7.52 -13.57
CA GLY A 312 -39.23 6.70 -14.57
C GLY A 312 -38.29 6.01 -15.56
N ASN A 313 -37.35 6.74 -16.13
CA ASN A 313 -36.47 6.27 -17.20
C ASN A 313 -34.99 6.14 -16.80
N PHE A 314 -34.57 6.69 -15.67
CA PHE A 314 -33.19 6.72 -15.22
C PHE A 314 -33.09 6.53 -13.70
N ILE A 315 -31.89 6.29 -13.22
CA ILE A 315 -31.54 6.23 -11.81
C ILE A 315 -30.52 7.34 -11.55
N LEU A 316 -30.81 8.17 -10.55
CA LEU A 316 -29.87 9.17 -10.03
C LEU A 316 -29.22 8.60 -8.78
N ASN A 317 -27.90 8.67 -8.73
CA ASN A 317 -27.10 8.36 -7.53
C ASN A 317 -26.27 9.58 -7.14
N SER A 318 -26.21 9.87 -5.85
CA SER A 318 -25.26 10.79 -5.23
C SER A 318 -24.47 10.00 -4.17
N VAL A 319 -23.16 10.10 -4.22
CA VAL A 319 -22.25 9.44 -3.28
C VAL A 319 -21.34 10.48 -2.66
N THR A 320 -21.67 10.87 -1.43
CA THR A 320 -20.86 11.80 -0.63
C THR A 320 -19.97 11.00 0.31
N GLY A 321 -18.68 11.29 0.32
CA GLY A 321 -17.70 10.66 1.21
C GLY A 321 -16.90 11.69 2.01
N PHE A 322 -16.58 11.37 3.25
CA PHE A 322 -15.63 12.11 4.06
C PHE A 322 -14.65 11.13 4.71
N GLN A 323 -13.35 11.39 4.56
CA GLN A 323 -12.28 10.63 5.19
C GLN A 323 -11.42 11.57 6.04
N TYR A 324 -11.17 11.18 7.29
CA TYR A 324 -10.19 11.79 8.18
C TYR A 324 -9.16 10.76 8.57
N LEU A 325 -7.91 11.04 8.28
CA LEU A 325 -6.77 10.21 8.61
C LEU A 325 -5.79 11.05 9.43
N LYS A 326 -5.45 10.56 10.61
CA LYS A 326 -4.35 11.09 11.42
C LYS A 326 -3.43 9.96 11.81
N ASP A 327 -2.19 10.02 11.34
CA ASP A 327 -1.22 8.98 11.61
C ASP A 327 0.15 9.50 12.03
N GLN A 328 0.96 8.59 12.54
CA GLN A 328 2.35 8.83 12.90
C GLN A 328 3.16 7.56 12.66
N MET A 329 4.24 7.72 11.92
CA MET A 329 5.30 6.75 11.73
C MET A 329 6.54 7.22 12.50
N ASP A 330 7.06 6.36 13.36
CA ASP A 330 8.37 6.51 14.00
C ASP A 330 9.30 5.46 13.37
N LEU A 331 10.45 5.85 12.86
CA LEU A 331 11.33 4.96 12.10
C LEU A 331 12.79 5.19 12.45
N ASP A 332 13.48 4.12 12.82
CA ASP A 332 14.92 4.00 12.75
C ASP A 332 15.27 3.74 11.28
N GLN A 333 15.76 4.76 10.59
CA GLN A 333 15.85 4.77 9.14
C GLN A 333 17.09 4.04 8.61
N ASP A 334 18.14 3.87 9.43
CA ASP A 334 19.32 3.10 9.02
C ASP A 334 19.17 1.60 9.30
N PHE A 335 18.14 1.19 10.07
CA PHE A 335 17.79 -0.19 10.41
C PHE A 335 18.93 -0.99 11.06
N THR A 336 19.88 -0.32 11.74
CA THR A 336 21.05 -0.93 12.37
C THR A 336 21.17 -0.60 13.85
N GLU A 337 22.15 -1.20 14.54
CA GLU A 337 22.47 -0.86 15.93
C GLU A 337 23.23 0.47 16.07
N LYS A 338 23.63 1.11 14.97
CA LYS A 338 24.27 2.42 14.97
C LYS A 338 23.23 3.52 15.16
N ASP A 339 23.66 4.61 15.77
CA ASP A 339 22.81 5.78 16.01
C ASP A 339 23.01 6.82 14.89
N ILE A 340 22.56 6.45 13.64
CA ILE A 340 22.80 7.28 12.45
C ILE A 340 21.70 8.33 12.30
N TYR A 341 20.44 7.92 12.07
CA TYR A 341 19.34 8.87 11.98
C TYR A 341 17.97 8.24 12.15
N THR A 342 17.05 9.05 12.68
CA THR A 342 15.66 8.71 12.89
C THR A 342 14.75 9.63 12.08
N MET A 343 13.62 9.11 11.66
CA MET A 343 12.56 9.87 10.98
C MET A 343 11.25 9.72 11.73
N VAL A 344 10.57 10.84 11.93
CA VAL A 344 9.19 10.89 12.42
C VAL A 344 8.34 11.51 11.31
N GLN A 345 7.32 10.79 10.84
CA GLN A 345 6.36 11.35 9.89
C GLN A 345 4.98 11.36 10.53
N LYS A 346 4.38 12.53 10.63
CA LYS A 346 2.99 12.70 11.08
C LYS A 346 2.18 13.26 9.93
N GLN A 347 1.00 12.70 9.71
CA GLN A 347 0.07 13.18 8.70
C GLN A 347 -1.29 13.47 9.33
N ASP A 348 -1.91 14.55 8.89
CA ASP A 348 -3.31 14.92 9.18
C ASP A 348 -3.97 15.21 7.84
N SER A 349 -4.84 14.30 7.38
CA SER A 349 -5.49 14.35 6.06
C SER A 349 -7.01 14.42 6.24
N LYS A 350 -7.63 15.39 5.58
CA LYS A 350 -9.08 15.55 5.50
C LYS A 350 -9.48 15.55 4.03
N THR A 351 -10.34 14.62 3.66
CA THR A 351 -10.80 14.50 2.28
C THR A 351 -12.32 14.49 2.25
N ILE A 352 -12.91 15.34 1.41
CA ILE A 352 -14.33 15.29 1.07
C ILE A 352 -14.46 14.93 -0.42
N SER A 353 -15.37 14.04 -0.75
CA SER A 353 -15.64 13.61 -2.13
C SER A 353 -17.13 13.62 -2.42
N GLU A 354 -17.48 13.96 -3.66
CA GLU A 354 -18.87 13.90 -4.16
C GLU A 354 -18.87 13.32 -5.56
N GLU A 355 -19.87 12.47 -5.81
CA GLU A 355 -20.08 11.86 -7.11
C GLU A 355 -21.57 11.83 -7.45
N LEU A 356 -21.95 12.50 -8.52
CA LEU A 356 -23.31 12.51 -9.06
C LEU A 356 -23.35 11.68 -10.33
N VAL A 357 -24.15 10.63 -10.34
CA VAL A 357 -24.25 9.68 -11.46
C VAL A 357 -25.70 9.52 -11.90
N LEU A 358 -25.94 9.74 -13.17
CA LEU A 358 -27.16 9.41 -13.86
C LEU A 358 -26.92 8.15 -14.69
N LYS A 359 -27.78 7.14 -14.59
CA LYS A 359 -27.70 5.95 -15.43
C LYS A 359 -29.06 5.50 -15.94
N SER A 360 -29.06 4.86 -17.10
CA SER A 360 -30.27 4.22 -17.65
C SER A 360 -30.69 3.06 -16.76
N LYS A 361 -31.97 2.70 -16.79
CA LYS A 361 -32.44 1.44 -16.16
C LYS A 361 -31.85 0.23 -16.88
N PRO A 362 -31.58 -0.87 -16.14
CA PRO A 362 -31.07 -2.11 -16.74
C PRO A 362 -32.08 -2.73 -17.73
N GLY A 363 -31.59 -3.62 -18.61
CA GLY A 363 -32.42 -4.33 -19.58
C GLY A 363 -32.81 -3.55 -20.83
N ARG A 364 -32.32 -2.32 -21.01
CA ARG A 364 -32.52 -1.56 -22.24
C ARG A 364 -31.43 -1.88 -23.27
N ARG A 365 -31.79 -1.83 -24.57
CA ARG A 365 -30.85 -2.04 -25.68
C ARG A 365 -29.73 -0.99 -25.69
N TRP A 366 -30.04 0.26 -25.34
CA TRP A 366 -29.06 1.32 -25.09
C TRP A 366 -28.99 1.61 -23.60
N GLN A 367 -27.87 1.26 -23.01
CA GLN A 367 -27.54 1.53 -21.62
C GLN A 367 -26.46 2.60 -21.55
N TRP A 368 -26.63 3.55 -20.65
CA TRP A 368 -25.68 4.64 -20.49
C TRP A 368 -25.51 5.01 -19.03
N THR A 369 -24.33 5.56 -18.73
CA THR A 369 -23.96 6.11 -17.43
C THR A 369 -23.22 7.41 -17.69
N THR A 370 -23.67 8.51 -17.08
CA THR A 370 -23.07 9.84 -17.17
C THR A 370 -22.93 10.38 -15.77
N GLY A 371 -21.80 11.01 -15.45
CA GLY A 371 -21.63 11.59 -14.14
C GLY A 371 -20.58 12.67 -14.08
N VAL A 372 -20.59 13.36 -12.95
CA VAL A 372 -19.55 14.28 -12.51
C VAL A 372 -19.04 13.81 -11.16
N SER A 373 -17.76 13.98 -10.89
CA SER A 373 -17.18 13.69 -9.60
C SER A 373 -16.10 14.69 -9.25
N GLY A 374 -15.84 14.85 -7.96
CA GLY A 374 -14.75 15.66 -7.46
C GLY A 374 -14.40 15.32 -6.04
N PHE A 375 -13.21 15.72 -5.64
CA PHE A 375 -12.82 15.69 -4.22
C PHE A 375 -11.86 16.84 -3.93
N TYR A 376 -11.83 17.20 -2.66
CA TYR A 376 -10.82 18.07 -2.07
C TYR A 376 -10.14 17.33 -0.95
N GLN A 377 -8.82 17.33 -0.97
CA GLN A 377 -7.98 16.78 0.09
C GLN A 377 -7.08 17.88 0.65
N ASP A 378 -7.06 18.03 1.96
CA ASP A 378 -6.11 18.83 2.71
C ASP A 378 -5.21 17.88 3.50
N LEU A 379 -3.94 17.79 3.09
CA LEU A 379 -2.96 16.91 3.71
C LEU A 379 -1.82 17.73 4.30
N ASN A 380 -1.68 17.70 5.61
CA ASN A 380 -0.58 18.28 6.36
C ASN A 380 0.39 17.18 6.77
N THR A 381 1.67 17.35 6.47
CA THR A 381 2.75 16.41 6.80
C THR A 381 3.84 17.11 7.60
N GLU A 382 4.11 16.62 8.81
CA GLU A 382 5.33 16.93 9.55
C GLU A 382 6.29 15.75 9.37
N ALA A 383 7.49 16.01 8.88
CA ALA A 383 8.46 14.96 8.58
C ALA A 383 9.88 15.36 8.99
N PRO A 384 10.15 15.63 10.28
CA PRO A 384 11.51 15.91 10.74
C PRO A 384 12.39 14.67 10.63
N VAL A 385 13.61 14.89 10.14
CA VAL A 385 14.72 13.92 10.13
C VAL A 385 15.74 14.38 11.15
N THR A 386 16.19 13.49 12.02
CA THR A 386 17.21 13.83 13.03
C THR A 386 18.46 12.99 12.82
N PHE A 387 19.56 13.62 12.43
CA PHE A 387 20.89 12.98 12.50
C PHE A 387 21.28 12.83 13.96
N ARG A 388 21.78 11.65 14.28
CA ARG A 388 22.22 11.25 15.61
C ARG A 388 23.74 11.22 15.68
N SER A 389 24.29 10.79 16.81
CA SER A 389 25.72 10.83 17.08
C SER A 389 26.60 10.16 16.01
N ASP A 390 26.27 8.94 15.59
CA ASP A 390 27.02 8.24 14.53
C ASP A 390 26.75 8.86 13.15
N GLY A 391 25.57 9.44 12.94
CA GLY A 391 25.22 10.17 11.73
C GLY A 391 26.02 11.45 11.57
N LEU A 392 26.20 12.20 12.64
CA LEU A 392 27.08 13.40 12.64
C LEU A 392 28.53 13.02 12.41
N ALA A 393 29.01 11.96 13.05
CA ALA A 393 30.37 11.44 12.83
C ALA A 393 30.57 11.02 11.35
N TRP A 394 29.56 10.38 10.74
CA TRP A 394 29.57 9.99 9.32
C TRP A 394 29.61 11.22 8.40
N LEU A 395 28.73 12.23 8.61
CA LEU A 395 28.73 13.48 7.84
C LEU A 395 30.09 14.20 7.94
N ASN A 396 30.61 14.35 9.16
CA ASN A 396 31.92 14.97 9.42
C ASN A 396 33.06 14.19 8.73
N GLY A 397 32.96 12.85 8.73
CA GLY A 397 33.93 11.98 8.07
C GLY A 397 33.97 12.15 6.55
N ILE A 398 32.79 12.29 5.91
CA ILE A 398 32.72 12.54 4.45
C ILE A 398 33.39 13.87 4.10
N VAL A 399 33.02 14.95 4.78
CA VAL A 399 33.54 16.30 4.51
C VAL A 399 35.06 16.34 4.71
N ASN A 400 35.53 15.88 5.88
CA ASN A 400 36.94 15.86 6.22
C ASN A 400 37.77 14.92 5.33
N GLY A 401 37.24 13.76 5.00
CA GLY A 401 37.88 12.79 4.11
C GLY A 401 38.07 13.32 2.70
N MET A 402 37.04 13.97 2.13
CA MET A 402 37.16 14.62 0.82
C MET A 402 38.18 15.77 0.85
N ALA A 403 38.09 16.68 1.82
CA ALA A 403 38.99 17.81 1.93
C ALA A 403 40.46 17.36 2.08
N ASN A 404 40.72 16.40 2.97
CA ASN A 404 42.09 15.89 3.19
C ASN A 404 42.64 15.12 1.96
N ARG A 405 41.79 14.51 1.13
CA ARG A 405 42.21 13.81 -0.11
C ARG A 405 42.58 14.80 -1.21
N TYR A 406 41.90 15.93 -1.32
CA TYR A 406 42.12 16.88 -2.42
C TYR A 406 43.07 18.05 -2.06
N MET A 407 43.46 18.19 -0.79
CA MET A 407 44.51 19.18 -0.37
C MET A 407 45.90 18.68 -0.76
N PRO A 408 46.59 19.32 -1.70
CA PRO A 408 47.91 18.87 -2.11
C PRO A 408 48.94 19.14 -0.99
N PRO A 409 49.91 18.26 -0.79
CA PRO A 409 51.03 18.50 0.06
C PRO A 409 51.87 19.65 -0.51
N VAL A 410 52.38 20.52 0.35
CA VAL A 410 53.19 21.67 -0.05
C VAL A 410 54.68 21.44 0.24
N SER A 411 55.51 21.50 -0.81
CA SER A 411 56.97 21.44 -0.66
C SER A 411 57.56 22.81 -0.31
N MET A 412 58.28 22.87 0.82
CA MET A 412 58.96 24.05 1.30
C MET A 412 60.48 23.74 1.44
N GLY A 413 61.19 23.69 0.30
CA GLY A 413 62.58 23.26 0.28
C GLY A 413 62.75 21.79 0.68
N PRO A 414 63.55 21.46 1.74
CA PRO A 414 63.69 20.07 2.18
C PRO A 414 62.50 19.53 3.01
N MET A 415 61.51 20.35 3.30
CA MET A 415 60.33 19.97 4.10
C MET A 415 59.10 19.90 3.22
N THR A 416 58.18 19.00 3.59
CA THR A 416 56.84 18.92 3.00
C THR A 416 55.82 19.14 4.11
N MET A 417 54.83 19.99 3.84
CA MET A 417 53.70 20.23 4.74
C MET A 417 52.45 19.49 4.18
N ASN A 418 51.91 18.62 4.99
CA ASN A 418 50.63 17.97 4.72
C ASN A 418 49.56 18.68 5.54
N PHE A 419 48.49 19.13 4.90
CA PHE A 419 47.35 19.75 5.58
C PHE A 419 46.49 18.72 6.27
N VAL A 420 46.00 19.04 7.47
CA VAL A 420 44.98 18.29 8.21
C VAL A 420 43.79 19.20 8.39
N PHE A 421 42.78 18.92 7.64
CA PHE A 421 41.49 19.63 7.64
C PHE A 421 40.55 18.99 8.65
N SER A 422 39.92 19.79 9.48
CA SER A 422 38.87 19.35 10.44
C SER A 422 37.72 20.34 10.45
N ASP A 423 36.57 19.93 9.93
CA ASP A 423 35.30 20.65 10.04
C ASP A 423 34.29 19.71 10.70
N LEU A 424 33.76 20.10 11.85
CA LEU A 424 32.90 19.27 12.68
C LEU A 424 31.60 19.99 12.97
N ILE A 425 30.48 19.41 12.55
CA ILE A 425 29.15 19.82 13.01
C ILE A 425 29.08 19.48 14.49
N ASN A 426 28.75 20.46 15.32
CA ASN A 426 28.72 20.35 16.77
C ASN A 426 27.40 19.79 17.28
N GLY A 427 27.44 19.17 18.47
CA GLY A 427 26.26 18.63 19.14
C GLY A 427 26.12 17.12 19.06
N GLU A 428 25.12 16.57 19.73
CA GLU A 428 24.78 15.13 19.73
C GLU A 428 23.74 14.79 18.67
N THR A 429 22.95 15.77 18.23
CA THR A 429 21.91 15.60 17.22
C THR A 429 21.80 16.82 16.32
N LEU A 430 21.35 16.61 15.08
CA LEU A 430 21.01 17.66 14.13
C LEU A 430 19.60 17.41 13.59
N PRO A 431 18.57 18.11 14.09
CA PRO A 431 17.23 18.04 13.54
C PRO A 431 17.12 18.85 12.25
N ILE A 432 16.53 18.26 11.24
CA ILE A 432 16.06 18.92 10.02
C ILE A 432 14.53 18.97 10.10
N GLU A 433 13.99 20.17 10.26
CA GLU A 433 12.56 20.40 10.33
C GLU A 433 11.92 20.30 8.96
N GLY A 434 10.68 19.77 8.89
CA GLY A 434 9.92 19.70 7.66
C GLY A 434 8.42 19.77 7.91
N HIS A 435 7.78 20.83 7.40
CA HIS A 435 6.33 21.05 7.44
C HIS A 435 5.83 21.28 6.02
N PHE A 436 4.89 20.46 5.60
CA PHE A 436 4.40 20.44 4.22
C PHE A 436 2.88 20.35 4.22
N THR A 437 2.23 21.29 3.51
CA THR A 437 0.79 21.22 3.25
C THR A 437 0.56 21.02 1.77
N THR A 438 -0.18 19.97 1.41
CA THR A 438 -0.42 19.58 0.01
C THR A 438 -1.93 19.52 -0.30
N PRO A 439 -2.60 20.69 -0.44
CA PRO A 439 -3.99 20.71 -0.87
C PRO A 439 -4.14 20.27 -2.32
N LEU A 440 -5.12 19.41 -2.56
CA LEU A 440 -5.37 18.80 -3.85
C LEU A 440 -6.85 18.89 -4.22
N TRP A 441 -7.16 19.42 -5.41
CA TRP A 441 -8.48 19.43 -6.03
C TRP A 441 -8.53 18.48 -7.21
N ASN A 442 -9.60 17.72 -7.32
CA ASN A 442 -9.91 16.93 -8.49
C ASN A 442 -11.34 17.21 -8.93
N ALA A 443 -11.55 17.39 -10.23
CA ALA A 443 -12.87 17.49 -10.83
C ALA A 443 -12.90 16.67 -12.12
N ALA A 444 -14.00 15.96 -12.36
CA ALA A 444 -14.10 15.10 -13.53
C ALA A 444 -15.52 15.05 -14.08
N VAL A 445 -15.61 14.82 -15.39
CA VAL A 445 -16.83 14.50 -16.09
C VAL A 445 -16.63 13.22 -16.89
N PHE A 446 -17.62 12.34 -16.90
CA PHE A 446 -17.53 11.07 -17.61
C PHE A 446 -18.86 10.64 -18.23
N HIS A 447 -18.74 9.90 -19.32
CA HIS A 447 -19.85 9.25 -19.99
C HIS A 447 -19.43 7.88 -20.52
N GLN A 448 -20.30 6.88 -20.38
CA GLN A 448 -20.15 5.57 -21.01
C GLN A 448 -21.49 5.13 -21.55
N SER A 449 -21.52 4.70 -22.83
CA SER A 449 -22.68 4.10 -23.50
C SER A 449 -22.37 2.67 -23.90
N THR A 450 -23.31 1.76 -23.66
CA THR A 450 -23.28 0.39 -24.16
C THR A 450 -24.50 0.16 -25.03
N TYR A 451 -24.30 -0.23 -26.29
CA TYR A 451 -25.34 -0.57 -27.21
C TYR A 451 -25.37 -2.10 -27.41
N GLN A 452 -26.48 -2.72 -27.03
CA GLN A 452 -26.70 -4.17 -27.14
C GLN A 452 -27.33 -4.52 -28.48
N ASP A 453 -27.11 -5.74 -28.97
CA ASP A 453 -27.58 -6.25 -30.27
C ASP A 453 -27.21 -5.30 -31.42
N LEU A 454 -25.93 -4.95 -31.49
CA LEU A 454 -25.38 -4.02 -32.48
C LEU A 454 -25.69 -4.49 -33.90
N PHE A 455 -26.21 -3.58 -34.75
CA PHE A 455 -26.63 -3.87 -36.13
C PHE A 455 -27.64 -5.03 -36.25
N GLY A 456 -28.38 -5.36 -35.16
CA GLY A 456 -29.34 -6.46 -35.14
C GLY A 456 -28.70 -7.83 -34.86
N ALA A 457 -27.39 -7.93 -34.68
CA ALA A 457 -26.68 -9.13 -34.28
C ALA A 457 -26.91 -9.39 -32.77
N LYS A 458 -27.80 -10.37 -32.47
CA LYS A 458 -28.11 -10.73 -31.09
C LYS A 458 -26.88 -11.13 -30.30
N GLY A 459 -26.73 -10.60 -29.11
CA GLY A 459 -25.60 -10.86 -28.20
C GLY A 459 -24.35 -10.00 -28.47
N LEU A 460 -24.25 -9.32 -29.62
CA LEU A 460 -23.13 -8.41 -29.90
C LEU A 460 -23.38 -7.05 -29.26
N SER A 461 -22.45 -6.58 -28.42
CA SER A 461 -22.52 -5.27 -27.79
C SER A 461 -21.25 -4.46 -27.96
N LEU A 462 -21.43 -3.15 -28.10
CA LEU A 462 -20.34 -2.17 -28.17
C LEU A 462 -20.46 -1.22 -26.96
N THR A 463 -19.39 -1.06 -26.22
CA THR A 463 -19.25 -0.06 -25.16
C THR A 463 -18.24 0.98 -25.56
N VAL A 464 -18.61 2.27 -25.46
CA VAL A 464 -17.71 3.42 -25.66
C VAL A 464 -17.82 4.32 -24.44
N GLY A 465 -16.71 4.73 -23.91
CA GLY A 465 -16.66 5.62 -22.76
C GLY A 465 -15.51 6.61 -22.85
N LEU A 466 -15.70 7.76 -22.22
CA LEU A 466 -14.71 8.82 -22.10
C LEU A 466 -14.86 9.53 -20.77
N ARG A 467 -13.73 9.82 -20.11
CA ARG A 467 -13.65 10.66 -18.93
C ARG A 467 -12.56 11.71 -19.12
N MET A 468 -12.82 12.89 -18.60
CA MET A 468 -11.84 13.95 -18.42
C MET A 468 -11.66 14.17 -16.92
N ASP A 469 -10.45 14.03 -16.44
CA ASP A 469 -10.03 14.37 -15.08
C ASP A 469 -9.15 15.62 -15.12
N TYR A 470 -9.48 16.60 -14.28
CA TYR A 470 -8.64 17.76 -13.98
C TYR A 470 -8.15 17.68 -12.54
N GLU A 471 -6.87 17.89 -12.33
CA GLU A 471 -6.26 17.97 -10.98
C GLU A 471 -5.46 19.26 -10.83
N HIS A 472 -5.63 19.91 -9.67
CA HIS A 472 -4.85 21.06 -9.21
C HIS A 472 -4.19 20.72 -7.89
N MET A 473 -2.85 20.79 -7.86
CA MET A 473 -2.05 20.47 -6.69
C MET A 473 -1.24 21.67 -6.25
N ASN A 474 -1.23 21.91 -4.94
CA ASN A 474 -0.31 22.87 -4.31
C ASN A 474 0.66 22.12 -3.39
N LEU A 475 1.81 22.74 -3.13
CA LEU A 475 2.72 22.38 -2.06
C LEU A 475 3.16 23.66 -1.37
N ASP A 476 2.70 23.86 -0.13
CA ASP A 476 3.25 24.85 0.78
C ASP A 476 4.32 24.15 1.64
N TYR A 477 5.52 24.67 1.65
CA TYR A 477 6.65 24.06 2.35
C TYR A 477 7.37 25.05 3.27
N GLN A 478 7.76 24.54 4.43
CA GLN A 478 8.64 25.20 5.38
C GLN A 478 9.58 24.13 5.93
N THR A 479 10.88 24.28 5.69
CA THR A 479 11.89 23.33 6.11
C THR A 479 13.20 24.05 6.40
N GLY A 480 14.03 23.49 7.28
CA GLY A 480 15.30 24.11 7.65
C GLY A 480 16.01 23.39 8.77
N CYS A 481 17.19 23.89 9.08
CA CYS A 481 18.00 23.45 10.22
C CYS A 481 18.84 24.60 10.76
N ASN A 482 19.06 24.58 12.08
CA ASN A 482 19.96 25.45 12.79
C ASN A 482 21.06 24.61 13.44
N TYR A 483 22.31 24.95 13.18
CA TYR A 483 23.44 24.22 13.75
C TYR A 483 24.67 25.12 13.91
N THR A 484 25.67 24.63 14.64
CA THR A 484 27.02 25.20 14.65
C THR A 484 28.00 24.17 14.12
N HIS A 485 29.07 24.67 13.48
CA HIS A 485 30.20 23.84 13.12
C HIS A 485 31.51 24.47 13.56
N THR A 486 32.50 23.62 13.84
CA THR A 486 33.83 24.06 14.27
C THR A 486 34.86 23.66 13.23
N TYR A 487 35.52 24.64 12.66
CA TYR A 487 36.60 24.47 11.69
C TYR A 487 37.96 24.69 12.30
N ALA A 488 38.93 23.84 11.96
CA ALA A 488 40.35 23.99 12.28
C ALA A 488 41.23 23.50 11.12
N LEU A 489 42.37 24.14 10.88
CA LEU A 489 43.35 23.67 9.91
C LEU A 489 44.74 23.63 10.56
N SER A 490 45.38 22.49 10.46
CA SER A 490 46.80 22.32 10.85
C SER A 490 47.62 21.80 9.67
N GLY A 491 48.93 22.04 9.74
CA GLY A 491 49.88 21.50 8.82
C GLY A 491 50.88 20.60 9.55
N LYS A 492 51.15 19.42 9.00
CA LYS A 492 52.14 18.47 9.51
C LYS A 492 53.43 18.53 8.66
N LEU A 493 54.54 19.01 9.25
CA LEU A 493 55.83 19.09 8.56
C LEU A 493 56.59 17.75 8.60
N THR A 494 57.10 17.33 7.45
CA THR A 494 57.98 16.16 7.28
C THR A 494 59.23 16.56 6.52
N PRO A 495 60.48 16.13 6.91
CA PRO A 495 60.78 15.36 8.12
C PRO A 495 60.67 16.22 9.41
N GLY A 496 60.45 15.58 10.54
CA GLY A 496 60.40 16.25 11.85
C GLY A 496 59.08 16.11 12.58
N ASN A 497 58.00 15.71 11.88
CA ASN A 497 56.68 15.39 12.43
C ASN A 497 56.13 16.49 13.37
N ARG A 498 56.33 17.78 12.99
CA ARG A 498 55.91 18.95 13.77
C ARG A 498 54.57 19.46 13.25
N ASP A 499 53.61 19.59 14.16
CA ASP A 499 52.34 20.20 13.86
C ASP A 499 52.38 21.72 13.94
N ILE A 500 51.75 22.40 12.98
CA ILE A 500 51.62 23.85 12.93
C ILE A 500 50.14 24.16 12.82
N THR A 501 49.62 24.93 13.77
CA THR A 501 48.24 25.43 13.70
C THR A 501 48.20 26.58 12.70
N MET A 502 47.48 26.42 11.61
CA MET A 502 47.24 27.42 10.58
C MET A 502 45.96 28.22 10.84
N VAL A 503 44.89 27.52 11.17
CA VAL A 503 43.62 28.07 11.63
C VAL A 503 43.31 27.44 12.97
N PRO A 504 43.33 28.21 14.09
CA PRO A 504 42.83 27.70 15.36
C PRO A 504 41.35 27.34 15.26
N ALA A 505 40.89 26.41 16.09
CA ALA A 505 39.49 26.01 16.12
C ALA A 505 38.58 27.23 16.28
N GLN A 506 37.65 27.40 15.35
CA GLN A 506 36.71 28.51 15.28
C GLN A 506 35.33 27.98 15.03
N GLU A 507 34.34 28.42 15.83
CA GLU A 507 32.95 28.04 15.72
C GLU A 507 32.18 29.05 14.86
N PHE A 508 31.29 28.52 14.02
CA PHE A 508 30.38 29.23 13.13
C PHE A 508 28.95 28.77 13.36
N ALA A 509 28.00 29.69 13.49
CA ALA A 509 26.58 29.41 13.56
C ALA A 509 25.94 29.52 12.17
N LYS A 510 25.07 28.58 11.83
CA LYS A 510 24.35 28.51 10.56
C LYS A 510 22.86 28.34 10.78
N GLU A 511 22.10 29.06 9.96
CA GLU A 511 20.66 28.86 9.78
C GLU A 511 20.39 28.71 8.29
N ILE A 512 19.79 27.59 7.92
CA ILE A 512 19.39 27.31 6.53
C ILE A 512 17.89 27.00 6.55
N SER A 513 17.13 27.75 5.77
CA SER A 513 15.69 27.58 5.70
C SER A 513 15.13 27.80 4.30
N TYR A 514 14.10 27.05 3.97
CA TYR A 514 13.32 27.18 2.76
C TYR A 514 11.84 27.29 3.10
N SER A 515 11.17 28.23 2.48
CA SER A 515 9.73 28.35 2.53
C SER A 515 9.17 28.87 1.21
N GLY A 516 7.98 28.42 0.86
CA GLY A 516 7.34 28.89 -0.37
C GLY A 516 6.14 28.04 -0.74
N THR A 517 5.54 28.36 -1.89
CA THR A 517 4.39 27.68 -2.46
C THR A 517 4.68 27.29 -3.91
N LEU A 518 4.41 26.05 -4.24
CA LEU A 518 4.43 25.51 -5.60
C LEU A 518 3.02 25.10 -6.01
N ASN A 519 2.71 25.21 -7.29
CA ASN A 519 1.45 24.73 -7.86
C ASN A 519 1.67 24.00 -9.18
N HIS A 520 0.78 23.06 -9.49
CA HIS A 520 0.78 22.34 -10.76
C HIS A 520 -0.61 21.84 -11.11
N ASP A 521 -0.93 21.95 -12.42
CA ASP A 521 -2.21 21.51 -13.00
C ASP A 521 -1.95 20.46 -14.07
N TYR A 522 -2.86 19.51 -14.19
CA TYR A 522 -2.88 18.61 -15.34
C TYR A 522 -4.27 18.08 -15.65
N VAL A 523 -4.45 17.66 -16.90
CA VAL A 523 -5.67 17.06 -17.43
C VAL A 523 -5.36 15.68 -17.97
N GLN A 524 -6.22 14.71 -17.65
CA GLN A 524 -6.13 13.35 -18.19
C GLN A 524 -7.41 12.97 -18.92
N TRP A 525 -7.25 12.40 -20.12
CA TRP A 525 -8.33 11.82 -20.90
C TRP A 525 -8.26 10.31 -20.83
N LEU A 526 -9.38 9.66 -20.47
CA LEU A 526 -9.46 8.24 -20.15
C LEU A 526 -10.52 7.57 -21.04
N PRO A 527 -10.20 7.27 -22.30
CA PRO A 527 -11.08 6.57 -23.21
C PRO A 527 -11.17 5.08 -22.90
N LYS A 528 -12.32 4.47 -23.25
CA LYS A 528 -12.55 3.03 -23.24
C LYS A 528 -13.40 2.66 -24.45
N VAL A 529 -13.00 1.58 -25.14
CA VAL A 529 -13.81 0.93 -26.16
C VAL A 529 -13.79 -0.57 -25.89
N SER A 530 -14.96 -1.20 -25.90
CA SER A 530 -15.08 -2.65 -25.71
C SER A 530 -16.12 -3.25 -26.65
N VAL A 531 -15.80 -4.39 -27.21
CA VAL A 531 -16.74 -5.24 -27.97
C VAL A 531 -16.93 -6.52 -27.18
N LYS A 532 -18.17 -6.93 -27.01
CA LYS A 532 -18.52 -8.19 -26.31
C LYS A 532 -19.54 -8.95 -27.11
N TYR A 533 -19.41 -10.27 -27.14
CA TYR A 533 -20.38 -11.18 -27.71
C TYR A 533 -20.87 -12.19 -26.67
N ASP A 534 -22.16 -12.11 -26.35
CA ASP A 534 -22.84 -13.04 -25.43
C ASP A 534 -23.38 -14.24 -26.24
N PHE A 535 -22.86 -15.44 -26.01
CA PHE A 535 -23.40 -16.68 -26.59
C PHE A 535 -24.75 -17.04 -25.94
N ASP A 536 -24.81 -16.77 -24.62
CA ASP A 536 -26.02 -16.94 -23.78
C ASP A 536 -25.89 -16.02 -22.55
N SER A 537 -26.78 -16.15 -21.57
CA SER A 537 -26.82 -15.31 -20.37
C SER A 537 -25.61 -15.50 -19.42
N LYS A 538 -24.81 -16.57 -19.59
CA LYS A 538 -23.71 -16.96 -18.71
C LYS A 538 -22.34 -17.03 -19.41
N ASN A 539 -22.34 -17.03 -20.75
CA ASN A 539 -21.15 -17.25 -21.58
C ASN A 539 -20.91 -16.08 -22.53
N ASN A 540 -19.72 -15.48 -22.47
CA ASN A 540 -19.34 -14.40 -23.37
C ASN A 540 -17.85 -14.38 -23.65
N VAL A 541 -17.50 -13.68 -24.74
CA VAL A 541 -16.14 -13.26 -25.08
C VAL A 541 -16.12 -11.77 -25.27
N TYR A 542 -14.98 -11.14 -25.00
CA TYR A 542 -14.84 -9.69 -25.12
C TYR A 542 -13.44 -9.29 -25.55
N ALA A 543 -13.37 -8.07 -26.12
CA ALA A 543 -12.12 -7.35 -26.33
C ALA A 543 -12.28 -5.91 -25.82
N THR A 544 -11.30 -5.40 -25.13
CA THR A 544 -11.33 -4.05 -24.52
C THR A 544 -10.01 -3.32 -24.77
N VAL A 545 -10.12 -2.04 -25.11
CA VAL A 545 -9.01 -1.08 -25.08
C VAL A 545 -9.39 0.01 -24.09
N SER A 546 -8.52 0.29 -23.12
CA SER A 546 -8.78 1.29 -22.09
C SER A 546 -7.50 1.99 -21.64
N LYS A 547 -7.64 3.25 -21.22
CA LYS A 547 -6.55 4.02 -20.61
C LYS A 547 -6.85 4.25 -19.12
N GLY A 548 -5.82 4.13 -18.30
CA GLY A 548 -5.82 4.51 -16.89
C GLY A 548 -4.62 5.38 -16.57
N TYR A 549 -4.67 6.09 -15.45
CA TYR A 549 -3.56 6.89 -14.96
C TYR A 549 -3.43 6.83 -13.44
N ARG A 550 -2.24 7.18 -12.97
CA ARG A 550 -1.90 7.45 -11.60
C ARG A 550 -1.44 8.90 -11.48
N SER A 551 -1.90 9.59 -10.44
CA SER A 551 -1.61 10.99 -10.20
C SER A 551 -0.13 11.27 -10.04
N GLY A 552 0.32 12.45 -10.46
CA GLY A 552 1.61 13.03 -10.08
C GLY A 552 1.62 13.52 -8.64
N GLY A 553 2.66 14.23 -8.24
CA GLY A 553 2.80 14.77 -6.89
C GLY A 553 4.14 15.45 -6.65
N TYR A 554 4.42 15.72 -5.38
CA TYR A 554 5.67 16.31 -4.94
C TYR A 554 6.45 15.35 -4.03
N ASN A 555 7.77 15.27 -4.24
CA ASN A 555 8.71 14.54 -3.38
C ASN A 555 9.18 15.45 -2.25
N ILE A 556 8.48 15.45 -1.13
CA ILE A 556 8.84 16.29 0.04
C ILE A 556 10.19 15.86 0.65
N GLN A 557 10.60 14.60 0.50
CA GLN A 557 11.89 14.10 0.97
C GLN A 557 13.09 14.73 0.24
N MET A 558 12.90 15.27 -0.97
CA MET A 558 13.96 15.96 -1.70
C MET A 558 14.48 17.21 -0.99
N PHE A 559 13.68 17.81 -0.10
CA PHE A 559 14.13 18.95 0.69
C PHE A 559 15.29 18.60 1.62
N SER A 560 15.37 17.37 2.12
CA SER A 560 16.51 16.91 2.91
C SER A 560 17.80 16.90 2.09
N ASP A 561 17.76 16.48 0.82
CA ASP A 561 18.93 16.49 -0.08
C ASP A 561 19.36 17.93 -0.41
N ILE A 562 18.39 18.82 -0.67
CA ILE A 562 18.64 20.24 -0.96
C ILE A 562 19.34 20.89 0.25
N LEU A 563 18.78 20.72 1.45
CA LEU A 563 19.33 21.27 2.69
C LEU A 563 20.75 20.76 2.97
N GLN A 564 21.02 19.47 2.80
CA GLN A 564 22.36 18.91 2.99
C GLN A 564 23.39 19.48 2.01
N ASN A 565 23.00 19.68 0.74
CA ASN A 565 23.89 20.34 -0.23
C ASN A 565 24.22 21.77 0.17
N ASP A 566 23.24 22.52 0.68
CA ASP A 566 23.44 23.89 1.12
C ASP A 566 24.23 23.98 2.43
N MET A 567 23.98 23.05 3.38
CA MET A 567 24.83 22.93 4.58
C MET A 567 26.29 22.75 4.20
N ARG A 568 26.58 21.82 3.28
CA ARG A 568 27.95 21.61 2.79
C ARG A 568 28.52 22.86 2.15
N SER A 569 27.75 23.54 1.29
CA SER A 569 28.22 24.74 0.61
C SER A 569 28.45 25.89 1.61
N ALA A 570 27.56 26.07 2.60
CA ALA A 570 27.69 27.09 3.64
C ALA A 570 28.89 26.86 4.54
N ASN A 571 29.13 25.61 4.97
CA ASN A 571 30.34 25.27 5.73
C ASN A 571 31.60 25.50 4.91
N MET A 572 31.64 25.04 3.65
CA MET A 572 32.79 25.23 2.77
C MET A 572 33.10 26.71 2.48
N LYS A 573 32.09 27.57 2.51
CA LYS A 573 32.32 29.02 2.37
C LYS A 573 33.11 29.60 3.57
N ASP A 574 32.69 29.30 4.80
CA ASP A 574 33.43 29.73 6.01
C ASP A 574 34.84 29.18 6.03
N VAL A 575 34.97 27.88 5.70
CA VAL A 575 36.25 27.21 5.55
C VAL A 575 37.16 27.91 4.53
N ALA A 576 36.63 28.24 3.35
CA ALA A 576 37.39 28.93 2.29
C ALA A 576 37.84 30.32 2.75
N ASP A 577 36.90 31.12 3.29
CA ASP A 577 37.18 32.50 3.74
C ASP A 577 38.27 32.54 4.81
N VAL A 578 38.20 31.68 5.82
CA VAL A 578 39.19 31.65 6.91
C VAL A 578 40.51 31.04 6.47
N THR A 579 40.50 29.99 5.64
CA THR A 579 41.70 29.33 5.17
C THR A 579 42.52 30.25 4.24
N ILE A 580 41.84 30.87 3.27
CA ILE A 580 42.51 31.81 2.35
C ILE A 580 43.14 32.94 3.15
N ALA A 581 42.41 33.55 4.09
CA ALA A 581 42.93 34.61 4.95
C ALA A 581 44.10 34.17 5.85
N ALA A 582 44.10 32.92 6.31
CA ALA A 582 45.22 32.37 7.10
C ALA A 582 46.43 32.10 6.21
N MET A 583 46.28 31.58 5.00
CA MET A 583 47.36 31.30 4.06
C MET A 583 48.03 32.60 3.58
N ASP A 584 47.31 33.69 3.42
CA ASP A 584 47.86 34.99 3.05
C ASP A 584 48.83 35.56 4.12
N ARG A 585 48.60 35.17 5.37
CA ARG A 585 49.47 35.55 6.51
C ARG A 585 50.75 34.73 6.60
N VAL A 586 50.92 33.69 5.78
CA VAL A 586 52.10 32.82 5.74
C VAL A 586 52.98 33.18 4.54
N PRO A 587 54.05 34.02 4.70
CA PRO A 587 54.87 34.49 3.59
C PRO A 587 55.68 33.41 2.87
N MET A 588 55.92 32.28 3.55
CA MET A 588 56.70 31.16 3.00
C MET A 588 55.92 30.26 2.08
N LEU A 589 54.57 30.37 2.01
CA LEU A 589 53.75 29.58 1.11
C LEU A 589 53.84 30.13 -0.32
N PRO A 590 54.16 29.25 -1.33
CA PRO A 590 54.19 29.66 -2.73
C PRO A 590 52.83 30.20 -3.18
N GLN A 591 52.80 31.25 -4.00
CA GLN A 591 51.56 31.84 -4.50
C GLN A 591 50.73 30.83 -5.31
N GLU A 592 51.37 30.01 -6.12
CA GLU A 592 50.71 28.95 -6.89
C GLU A 592 49.92 27.98 -5.99
N THR A 593 50.49 27.65 -4.82
CA THR A 593 49.79 26.79 -3.84
C THR A 593 48.59 27.50 -3.23
N LYS A 594 48.74 28.81 -2.88
CA LYS A 594 47.58 29.59 -2.37
C LYS A 594 46.45 29.63 -3.38
N ASP A 595 46.76 29.86 -4.66
CA ASP A 595 45.78 29.94 -5.75
C ASP A 595 45.13 28.56 -6.04
N GLN A 596 45.90 27.48 -5.95
CA GLN A 596 45.34 26.11 -6.10
C GLN A 596 44.39 25.77 -4.97
N VAL A 597 44.76 25.99 -3.72
CA VAL A 597 43.91 25.72 -2.55
C VAL A 597 42.66 26.60 -2.58
N ALA A 598 42.79 27.88 -2.86
CA ALA A 598 41.68 28.81 -3.00
C ALA A 598 40.73 28.36 -4.11
N GLY A 599 41.26 27.92 -5.26
CA GLY A 599 40.47 27.38 -6.37
C GLY A 599 39.71 26.11 -6.03
N ILE A 600 40.29 25.23 -5.20
CA ILE A 600 39.60 24.00 -4.73
C ILE A 600 38.48 24.36 -3.74
N LEU A 601 38.81 25.17 -2.71
CA LEU A 601 37.84 25.53 -1.67
C LEU A 601 36.67 26.32 -2.23
N ASN A 602 36.91 27.29 -3.12
CA ASN A 602 35.88 28.07 -3.77
C ASN A 602 34.98 27.21 -4.66
N ARG A 603 35.48 26.16 -5.31
CA ARG A 603 34.67 25.19 -6.06
C ARG A 603 33.78 24.35 -5.12
N LEU A 604 34.31 23.92 -3.98
CA LEU A 604 33.56 23.17 -2.98
C LEU A 604 32.51 24.05 -2.28
N ALA A 605 32.74 25.34 -2.15
CA ALA A 605 31.81 26.33 -1.58
C ALA A 605 30.70 26.76 -2.55
N GLN A 606 30.81 26.42 -3.84
CA GLN A 606 29.75 26.78 -4.79
C GLN A 606 28.45 26.01 -4.45
N SER A 607 27.39 26.77 -4.13
CA SER A 607 26.04 26.19 -4.10
C SER A 607 25.55 26.02 -5.53
N VAL A 608 24.95 24.88 -5.80
CA VAL A 608 24.19 24.69 -7.04
C VAL A 608 22.79 25.21 -6.78
N GLU A 609 22.42 26.32 -7.42
CA GLU A 609 21.04 26.82 -7.35
C GLU A 609 20.09 25.74 -7.84
N THR A 610 19.31 25.20 -6.93
CA THR A 610 18.38 24.09 -7.22
C THR A 610 17.01 24.65 -7.55
N ASP A 611 16.51 24.37 -8.74
CA ASP A 611 15.09 24.59 -9.07
C ASP A 611 14.23 23.61 -8.25
N ILE A 612 13.68 24.13 -7.13
CA ILE A 612 12.90 23.35 -6.18
C ILE A 612 11.72 22.65 -6.85
N LYS A 613 11.01 23.34 -7.77
CA LYS A 613 9.88 22.75 -8.49
C LYS A 613 10.32 21.58 -9.35
N LYS A 614 11.41 21.73 -10.09
CA LYS A 614 11.93 20.65 -10.95
C LYS A 614 12.48 19.48 -10.14
N ALA A 615 13.08 19.73 -8.97
CA ALA A 615 13.62 18.71 -8.10
C ALA A 615 12.52 17.91 -7.38
N THR A 616 11.39 18.55 -7.02
CA THR A 616 10.36 17.93 -6.20
C THR A 616 9.20 17.35 -7.00
N LEU A 617 8.83 17.94 -8.15
CA LEU A 617 7.66 17.53 -8.93
C LEU A 617 7.92 16.25 -9.72
N TYR A 618 7.01 15.27 -9.61
CA TYR A 618 6.93 14.11 -10.50
C TYR A 618 5.61 14.09 -11.27
N LYS A 619 5.66 13.64 -12.54
CA LYS A 619 4.53 13.67 -13.48
C LYS A 619 3.55 12.53 -13.24
N PRO A 620 2.28 12.67 -13.71
CA PRO A 620 1.36 11.55 -13.80
C PRO A 620 1.92 10.42 -14.68
N GLU A 621 1.66 9.20 -14.26
CA GLU A 621 1.92 7.98 -15.03
C GLU A 621 0.63 7.51 -15.68
N TYR A 622 0.68 7.00 -16.92
CA TYR A 622 -0.50 6.45 -17.58
C TYR A 622 -0.19 5.17 -18.35
N SER A 623 -1.20 4.30 -18.49
CA SER A 623 -1.07 3.05 -19.22
C SER A 623 -2.26 2.81 -20.16
N TRP A 624 -1.96 2.35 -21.37
CA TRP A 624 -2.92 1.76 -22.30
C TRP A 624 -2.98 0.26 -22.08
N ASN A 625 -4.18 -0.29 -21.95
CA ASN A 625 -4.44 -1.71 -21.84
C ASN A 625 -5.23 -2.22 -23.04
N TYR A 626 -4.73 -3.27 -23.65
CA TYR A 626 -5.38 -4.07 -24.71
C TYR A 626 -5.65 -5.44 -24.15
N GLU A 627 -6.91 -5.82 -24.05
CA GLU A 627 -7.32 -7.05 -23.39
C GLU A 627 -8.32 -7.83 -24.22
N VAL A 628 -8.16 -9.14 -24.28
CA VAL A 628 -9.18 -10.07 -24.77
C VAL A 628 -9.47 -11.10 -23.69
N GLY A 629 -10.74 -11.50 -23.53
CA GLY A 629 -11.11 -12.44 -22.49
C GLY A 629 -12.41 -13.19 -22.76
N ALA A 630 -12.70 -14.14 -21.88
CA ALA A 630 -13.90 -14.95 -21.95
C ALA A 630 -14.38 -15.30 -20.53
N HIS A 631 -15.68 -15.25 -20.33
CA HIS A 631 -16.38 -15.78 -19.16
C HIS A 631 -17.22 -16.98 -19.60
N LEU A 632 -16.92 -18.15 -19.07
CA LEU A 632 -17.55 -19.39 -19.48
C LEU A 632 -18.16 -20.11 -18.26
N THR A 633 -19.38 -20.58 -18.39
CA THR A 633 -20.09 -21.39 -17.42
C THR A 633 -20.55 -22.66 -18.11
N LEU A 634 -19.85 -23.74 -17.87
CA LEU A 634 -19.96 -25.01 -18.58
C LEU A 634 -20.53 -26.13 -17.68
N CYS A 635 -20.81 -27.31 -18.23
CA CYS A 635 -21.26 -28.50 -17.49
C CYS A 635 -22.48 -28.23 -16.60
N ASN A 636 -23.52 -27.57 -17.15
CA ASN A 636 -24.75 -27.21 -16.43
C ASN A 636 -24.49 -26.36 -15.17
N GLY A 637 -23.53 -25.42 -15.23
CA GLY A 637 -23.19 -24.55 -14.12
C GLY A 637 -22.13 -25.10 -13.15
N LYS A 638 -21.65 -26.33 -13.34
CA LYS A 638 -20.65 -26.96 -12.44
C LYS A 638 -19.22 -26.49 -12.68
N LEU A 639 -18.94 -25.89 -13.83
CA LEU A 639 -17.60 -25.37 -14.18
C LEU A 639 -17.71 -23.92 -14.62
N GLN A 640 -17.09 -23.02 -13.85
CA GLN A 640 -16.88 -21.63 -14.23
C GLN A 640 -15.41 -21.41 -14.56
N THR A 641 -15.16 -20.76 -15.70
CA THR A 641 -13.81 -20.44 -16.15
C THR A 641 -13.77 -19.01 -16.66
N ASP A 642 -12.82 -18.24 -16.18
CA ASP A 642 -12.51 -16.89 -16.63
C ASP A 642 -11.11 -16.88 -17.23
N LEU A 643 -11.00 -16.40 -18.47
CA LEU A 643 -9.76 -16.34 -19.24
C LEU A 643 -9.52 -14.92 -19.68
N ALA A 644 -8.27 -14.46 -19.63
CA ALA A 644 -7.86 -13.19 -20.23
C ALA A 644 -6.41 -13.24 -20.74
N ALA A 645 -6.14 -12.48 -21.79
CA ALA A 645 -4.80 -12.12 -22.22
C ALA A 645 -4.75 -10.60 -22.37
N PHE A 646 -3.64 -10.00 -21.97
CA PHE A 646 -3.50 -8.55 -21.94
C PHE A 646 -2.13 -8.11 -22.45
N TYR A 647 -2.09 -6.88 -22.96
CA TYR A 647 -0.89 -6.13 -23.25
C TYR A 647 -1.08 -4.70 -22.70
N MET A 648 -0.15 -4.24 -21.87
CA MET A 648 -0.15 -2.89 -21.30
C MET A 648 1.10 -2.13 -21.72
N ASP A 649 0.92 -0.89 -22.15
CA ASP A 649 1.99 0.05 -22.52
C ASP A 649 1.94 1.23 -21.56
N THR A 650 2.97 1.38 -20.74
CA THR A 650 3.03 2.36 -19.65
C THR A 650 4.06 3.43 -19.96
N HIS A 651 3.67 4.67 -19.76
CA HIS A 651 4.46 5.87 -20.01
C HIS A 651 4.66 6.67 -18.72
N ASP A 652 5.80 7.38 -18.62
CA ASP A 652 6.18 8.17 -17.44
C ASP A 652 6.10 7.34 -16.15
N GLN A 653 6.51 6.08 -16.20
CA GLN A 653 6.36 5.14 -15.09
C GLN A 653 7.01 5.68 -13.82
N GLN A 654 6.24 5.73 -12.74
CA GLN A 654 6.70 6.19 -11.44
C GLN A 654 7.36 5.06 -10.66
N ILE A 655 8.64 5.21 -10.37
CA ILE A 655 9.45 4.26 -9.61
C ILE A 655 9.91 4.90 -8.32
N SER A 656 9.89 4.14 -7.23
CA SER A 656 10.40 4.58 -5.93
C SER A 656 11.85 4.14 -5.78
N ARG A 657 12.76 5.07 -5.61
CA ARG A 657 14.16 4.81 -5.26
C ARG A 657 14.56 5.62 -4.03
N PHE A 658 15.66 5.26 -3.40
CA PHE A 658 16.24 6.13 -2.37
C PHE A 658 16.79 7.42 -3.00
N ALA A 659 16.73 8.52 -2.26
CA ALA A 659 17.41 9.77 -2.59
C ALA A 659 18.92 9.54 -2.62
N GLN A 660 19.67 10.42 -3.28
CA GLN A 660 21.14 10.30 -3.36
C GLN A 660 21.83 10.34 -1.99
N SER A 661 21.26 11.07 -1.05
CA SER A 661 21.71 11.12 0.34
C SER A 661 21.52 9.81 1.11
N GLY A 662 20.73 8.87 0.58
CA GLY A 662 20.23 7.71 1.33
C GLY A 662 19.08 8.04 2.29
N LEU A 663 18.71 9.32 2.42
CA LEU A 663 17.67 9.81 3.34
C LEU A 663 16.30 9.83 2.66
N GLY A 664 15.48 8.84 2.99
CA GLY A 664 14.12 8.76 2.47
C GLY A 664 14.03 8.24 1.04
N ARG A 665 12.80 8.14 0.56
CA ARG A 665 12.50 7.63 -0.79
C ARG A 665 11.84 8.70 -1.64
N VAL A 666 12.24 8.75 -2.89
CA VAL A 666 11.68 9.66 -3.88
C VAL A 666 11.05 8.88 -5.02
N THR A 667 10.02 9.48 -5.63
CA THR A 667 9.42 9.00 -6.87
C THR A 667 10.10 9.68 -8.06
N VAL A 668 10.55 8.89 -9.02
CA VAL A 668 11.05 9.38 -10.30
C VAL A 668 10.21 8.81 -11.43
N ASN A 669 10.05 9.56 -12.52
CA ASN A 669 9.46 9.03 -13.74
C ASN A 669 10.56 8.33 -14.54
N ALA A 670 10.54 6.99 -14.52
CA ALA A 670 11.29 6.19 -15.47
C ALA A 670 10.56 6.21 -16.81
N GLY A 671 11.22 6.30 -17.94
CA GLY A 671 10.63 6.51 -19.25
C GLY A 671 9.40 5.65 -19.55
N LYS A 672 9.59 4.38 -19.98
CA LYS A 672 8.48 3.49 -20.40
C LYS A 672 8.68 2.06 -19.92
N SER A 673 7.57 1.37 -19.73
CA SER A 673 7.56 -0.09 -19.58
C SER A 673 6.41 -0.73 -20.34
N ARG A 674 6.55 -2.01 -20.60
CA ARG A 674 5.48 -2.84 -21.15
C ARG A 674 5.23 -4.04 -20.26
N SER A 675 3.97 -4.45 -20.19
CA SER A 675 3.57 -5.67 -19.50
C SER A 675 2.65 -6.48 -20.41
N LEU A 676 2.94 -7.75 -20.58
CA LEU A 676 2.08 -8.69 -21.30
C LEU A 676 1.85 -9.91 -20.43
N GLY A 677 0.66 -10.53 -20.57
CA GLY A 677 0.38 -11.68 -19.74
C GLY A 677 -0.93 -12.39 -20.07
N ALA A 678 -1.16 -13.43 -19.27
CA ALA A 678 -2.37 -14.23 -19.35
C ALA A 678 -2.89 -14.56 -17.95
N GLU A 679 -4.20 -14.76 -17.87
CA GLU A 679 -4.93 -15.04 -16.63
C GLU A 679 -5.90 -16.18 -16.86
N VAL A 680 -5.95 -17.11 -15.91
CA VAL A 680 -6.89 -18.21 -15.87
C VAL A 680 -7.43 -18.33 -14.46
N ALA A 681 -8.77 -18.39 -14.30
CA ALA A 681 -9.42 -18.74 -13.06
C ALA A 681 -10.47 -19.80 -13.32
N VAL A 682 -10.47 -20.85 -12.52
CA VAL A 682 -11.37 -22.01 -12.66
C VAL A 682 -12.00 -22.31 -11.31
N ASN A 683 -13.33 -22.44 -11.29
CA ASN A 683 -14.08 -22.97 -10.16
C ASN A 683 -14.90 -24.17 -10.66
N ALA A 684 -14.71 -25.32 -10.04
CA ALA A 684 -15.37 -26.57 -10.46
C ALA A 684 -16.03 -27.26 -9.27
N GLN A 685 -17.33 -27.48 -9.38
CA GLN A 685 -18.10 -28.32 -8.47
C GLN A 685 -18.10 -29.76 -9.04
N ILE A 686 -17.22 -30.62 -8.52
CA ILE A 686 -17.02 -31.97 -9.04
C ILE A 686 -18.19 -32.87 -8.61
N THR A 687 -18.55 -32.77 -7.31
CA THR A 687 -19.75 -33.42 -6.75
C THR A 687 -20.45 -32.43 -5.81
N ASP A 688 -21.63 -32.76 -5.30
CA ASP A 688 -22.37 -31.89 -4.36
C ASP A 688 -21.60 -31.62 -3.05
N VAL A 689 -20.60 -32.44 -2.75
CA VAL A 689 -19.79 -32.36 -1.53
C VAL A 689 -18.30 -32.03 -1.77
N PHE A 690 -17.85 -31.97 -3.03
CA PHE A 690 -16.46 -31.74 -3.39
C PHE A 690 -16.32 -30.70 -4.50
N GLY A 691 -15.59 -29.64 -4.19
CA GLY A 691 -15.26 -28.57 -5.12
C GLY A 691 -13.76 -28.31 -5.20
N VAL A 692 -13.32 -27.81 -6.35
CA VAL A 692 -11.92 -27.43 -6.64
C VAL A 692 -11.90 -26.05 -7.26
N ASN A 693 -10.95 -25.22 -6.87
CA ASN A 693 -10.65 -23.95 -7.52
C ASN A 693 -9.17 -23.87 -7.88
N ALA A 694 -8.88 -23.22 -9.00
CA ALA A 694 -7.53 -22.94 -9.43
C ALA A 694 -7.46 -21.56 -10.07
N ASN A 695 -6.36 -20.87 -9.86
CA ASN A 695 -6.06 -19.63 -10.57
C ASN A 695 -4.58 -19.59 -10.94
N TYR A 696 -4.31 -18.96 -12.07
CA TYR A 696 -2.96 -18.75 -12.56
C TYR A 696 -2.87 -17.44 -13.31
N GLY A 697 -1.82 -16.68 -13.01
CA GLY A 697 -1.47 -15.46 -13.71
C GLY A 697 -0.03 -15.52 -14.19
N PHE A 698 0.21 -15.14 -15.44
CA PHE A 698 1.53 -14.90 -16.00
C PHE A 698 1.69 -13.43 -16.35
N THR A 699 2.79 -12.82 -15.96
CA THR A 699 3.12 -11.42 -16.27
C THR A 699 4.59 -11.29 -16.68
N HIS A 700 4.82 -10.74 -17.86
CA HIS A 700 6.14 -10.34 -18.34
C HIS A 700 6.18 -8.82 -18.44
N ALA A 701 6.67 -8.17 -17.37
CA ALA A 701 6.77 -6.71 -17.25
C ALA A 701 8.24 -6.28 -17.33
N THR A 702 8.61 -5.47 -18.33
CA THR A 702 9.99 -5.01 -18.56
C THR A 702 10.02 -3.53 -18.91
N PHE A 703 11.11 -2.86 -18.53
CA PHE A 703 11.40 -1.52 -18.97
C PHE A 703 11.72 -1.51 -20.47
N THR A 704 11.18 -0.54 -21.20
CA THR A 704 11.46 -0.32 -22.63
C THR A 704 12.26 0.94 -22.86
N ASP A 705 12.24 1.88 -21.92
CA ASP A 705 12.98 3.12 -21.93
C ASP A 705 13.26 3.57 -20.48
N TYR A 706 14.39 3.15 -19.92
CA TYR A 706 14.84 3.57 -18.60
C TYR A 706 16.37 3.65 -18.55
N VAL A 707 16.90 4.82 -18.91
CA VAL A 707 18.31 5.16 -18.87
C VAL A 707 18.54 6.17 -17.75
N VAL A 708 19.37 5.85 -16.78
CA VAL A 708 19.69 6.72 -15.63
C VAL A 708 20.94 7.53 -15.93
N SER A 709 21.94 6.93 -16.58
CA SER A 709 23.19 7.57 -17.02
C SER A 709 23.78 6.78 -18.20
N ASP A 710 24.87 7.27 -18.76
CA ASP A 710 25.60 6.57 -19.85
C ASP A 710 26.08 5.17 -19.43
N GLU A 711 26.29 4.94 -18.12
CA GLU A 711 26.77 3.67 -17.56
C GLU A 711 25.62 2.80 -17.04
N VAL A 712 24.47 3.40 -16.70
CA VAL A 712 23.34 2.71 -16.06
C VAL A 712 22.11 2.71 -16.96
N ASN A 713 21.85 1.55 -17.59
CA ASN A 713 20.72 1.33 -18.49
C ASN A 713 19.92 0.09 -18.05
N TYR A 714 18.65 0.28 -17.75
CA TYR A 714 17.74 -0.79 -17.31
C TYR A 714 16.79 -1.30 -18.40
N ASN A 715 16.96 -0.91 -19.66
CA ASN A 715 16.17 -1.40 -20.78
C ASN A 715 16.22 -2.91 -20.87
N GLY A 716 15.07 -3.56 -20.99
CA GLY A 716 14.92 -5.01 -21.01
C GLY A 716 14.93 -5.68 -19.63
N LYS A 717 15.30 -4.97 -18.56
CA LYS A 717 15.21 -5.50 -17.19
C LYS A 717 13.76 -5.59 -16.75
N TYR A 718 13.46 -6.54 -15.83
CA TYR A 718 12.12 -6.70 -15.27
C TYR A 718 11.79 -5.57 -14.30
N VAL A 719 10.53 -5.16 -14.33
CA VAL A 719 9.98 -4.18 -13.36
C VAL A 719 10.01 -4.81 -11.97
N PRO A 720 10.59 -4.14 -10.95
CA PRO A 720 10.65 -4.67 -9.58
C PRO A 720 9.28 -4.89 -8.95
N PHE A 721 9.19 -5.80 -7.97
CA PHE A 721 7.99 -6.16 -7.21
C PHE A 721 6.89 -6.86 -8.03
N VAL A 722 7.18 -7.28 -9.26
CA VAL A 722 6.22 -7.95 -10.15
C VAL A 722 6.58 -9.42 -10.26
N PRO A 723 5.76 -10.36 -9.69
CA PRO A 723 5.94 -11.78 -9.91
C PRO A 723 5.75 -12.16 -11.38
N LYS A 724 6.63 -12.99 -11.92
CA LYS A 724 6.43 -13.58 -13.26
C LYS A 724 5.20 -14.49 -13.30
N HIS A 725 4.89 -15.14 -12.21
CA HIS A 725 3.78 -16.07 -12.06
C HIS A 725 3.08 -15.80 -10.73
N THR A 726 1.77 -15.91 -10.72
CA THR A 726 0.97 -16.03 -9.50
C THR A 726 0.11 -17.27 -9.64
N PHE A 727 -0.04 -18.05 -8.60
CA PHE A 727 -0.81 -19.29 -8.69
C PHE A 727 -1.50 -19.63 -7.37
N GLY A 728 -2.64 -20.28 -7.48
CA GLY A 728 -3.37 -20.84 -6.37
C GLY A 728 -4.17 -22.06 -6.83
N VAL A 729 -4.18 -23.10 -6.00
CA VAL A 729 -5.03 -24.28 -6.17
C VAL A 729 -5.66 -24.58 -4.82
N GLY A 730 -6.97 -24.76 -4.78
CA GLY A 730 -7.71 -25.07 -3.58
C GLY A 730 -8.70 -26.21 -3.78
N ALA A 731 -8.98 -26.92 -2.72
CA ALA A 731 -10.01 -27.95 -2.67
C ALA A 731 -10.84 -27.79 -1.40
N GLN A 732 -12.13 -28.07 -1.52
CA GLN A 732 -13.07 -28.04 -0.43
C GLN A 732 -13.87 -29.34 -0.42
N TYR A 733 -13.97 -29.98 0.76
CA TYR A 733 -14.74 -31.19 0.95
C TYR A 733 -15.67 -31.03 2.14
N ARG A 734 -16.97 -31.30 1.93
CA ARG A 734 -18.01 -31.25 2.94
C ARG A 734 -18.47 -32.64 3.31
N ILE A 735 -18.44 -32.97 4.58
CA ILE A 735 -18.91 -34.24 5.14
C ILE A 735 -20.23 -33.97 5.86
N PRO A 736 -21.37 -34.25 5.25
CA PRO A 736 -22.66 -34.12 5.93
C PRO A 736 -22.84 -35.24 6.99
N LEU A 737 -23.29 -34.87 8.18
CA LEU A 737 -23.43 -35.76 9.33
C LEU A 737 -24.91 -35.93 9.70
N LYS A 738 -25.71 -36.51 8.79
CA LYS A 738 -27.19 -36.59 8.84
C LYS A 738 -27.76 -37.13 10.14
N ASN A 739 -27.02 -38.00 10.87
CA ASN A 739 -27.52 -38.66 12.09
C ASN A 739 -26.79 -38.17 13.38
N SER A 740 -25.97 -37.15 13.30
CA SER A 740 -25.24 -36.64 14.45
C SER A 740 -26.06 -35.56 15.19
N LYS A 741 -26.17 -35.71 16.51
CA LYS A 741 -26.75 -34.66 17.38
C LYS A 741 -25.75 -33.54 17.67
N LEU A 742 -24.43 -33.76 17.47
CA LEU A 742 -23.38 -32.84 17.84
C LEU A 742 -23.02 -31.87 16.69
N LEU A 743 -23.01 -32.34 15.45
CA LEU A 743 -22.60 -31.58 14.28
C LEU A 743 -23.53 -31.86 13.10
N ASP A 744 -23.77 -30.85 12.29
CA ASP A 744 -24.54 -30.99 11.03
C ASP A 744 -23.61 -31.37 9.87
N ASN A 745 -22.42 -30.80 9.83
CA ASN A 745 -21.40 -31.14 8.84
C ASN A 745 -20.02 -30.73 9.32
N ILE A 746 -18.99 -31.31 8.66
CA ILE A 746 -17.61 -30.91 8.73
C ILE A 746 -17.19 -30.42 7.34
N THR A 747 -16.57 -29.24 7.25
CA THR A 747 -16.02 -28.72 5.99
C THR A 747 -14.50 -28.64 6.10
N ILE A 748 -13.79 -29.29 5.18
CA ILE A 748 -12.35 -29.31 5.09
C ILE A 748 -11.94 -28.48 3.87
N ASN A 749 -11.07 -27.50 4.08
CA ASN A 749 -10.51 -26.65 3.03
C ASN A 749 -9.00 -26.76 3.04
N ALA A 750 -8.40 -26.87 1.87
CA ALA A 750 -6.96 -26.77 1.69
C ALA A 750 -6.67 -25.89 0.48
N ASN A 751 -5.65 -25.05 0.57
CA ASN A 751 -5.18 -24.27 -0.57
C ASN A 751 -3.65 -24.16 -0.57
N TYR A 752 -3.05 -24.33 -1.75
CA TYR A 752 -1.65 -24.06 -2.02
C TYR A 752 -1.58 -22.85 -2.93
N ARG A 753 -0.87 -21.83 -2.52
CA ARG A 753 -0.79 -20.55 -3.22
C ARG A 753 0.62 -19.97 -3.13
N GLY A 754 1.02 -19.21 -4.16
CA GLY A 754 2.36 -18.65 -4.18
C GLY A 754 2.61 -17.72 -5.36
N ALA A 755 3.88 -17.35 -5.49
CA ALA A 755 4.37 -16.47 -6.54
C ALA A 755 5.63 -17.05 -7.18
N GLY A 756 5.82 -16.75 -8.47
CA GLY A 756 7.02 -17.02 -9.22
C GLY A 756 8.15 -16.08 -8.83
N ARG A 757 9.23 -16.08 -9.64
CA ARG A 757 10.36 -15.19 -9.39
C ARG A 757 9.92 -13.71 -9.37
N ILE A 758 10.41 -12.98 -8.35
CA ILE A 758 10.21 -11.55 -8.15
C ILE A 758 11.58 -10.91 -8.09
N TYR A 759 11.83 -9.89 -8.91
CA TYR A 759 13.02 -9.07 -8.79
C TYR A 759 12.74 -7.88 -7.87
N TRP A 760 13.69 -7.54 -7.00
CA TRP A 760 13.54 -6.50 -6.00
C TRP A 760 14.19 -5.17 -6.40
N THR A 761 15.21 -5.23 -7.27
CA THR A 761 15.98 -4.07 -7.75
C THR A 761 15.84 -3.90 -9.25
N GLU A 762 16.04 -2.69 -9.73
CA GLU A 762 16.01 -2.33 -11.17
C GLU A 762 17.11 -3.05 -11.97
N SER A 763 18.26 -3.33 -11.33
CA SER A 763 19.35 -4.11 -11.90
C SER A 763 18.98 -5.59 -12.11
N ASN A 764 17.96 -6.09 -11.45
CA ASN A 764 17.53 -7.49 -11.37
C ASN A 764 18.58 -8.46 -10.75
N GLU A 765 19.48 -7.95 -9.93
CA GLU A 765 20.50 -8.76 -9.26
C GLU A 765 19.93 -9.51 -8.07
N VAL A 766 19.05 -8.88 -7.30
CA VAL A 766 18.41 -9.50 -6.14
C VAL A 766 17.00 -9.96 -6.49
N SER A 767 16.68 -11.19 -6.17
CA SER A 767 15.36 -11.76 -6.47
C SER A 767 14.91 -12.80 -5.45
N GLN A 768 13.61 -12.87 -5.19
CA GLN A 768 12.95 -14.00 -4.55
C GLN A 768 12.72 -15.12 -5.59
N ALA A 769 13.13 -16.32 -5.28
CA ALA A 769 12.82 -17.51 -6.11
C ALA A 769 11.31 -17.86 -6.01
N VAL A 770 10.85 -18.79 -6.83
CA VAL A 770 9.48 -19.32 -6.74
C VAL A 770 9.22 -19.87 -5.34
N TYR A 771 8.10 -19.50 -4.73
CA TYR A 771 7.68 -20.01 -3.44
C TYR A 771 6.16 -20.26 -3.41
N GLY A 772 5.74 -21.09 -2.46
CA GLY A 772 4.33 -21.34 -2.18
C GLY A 772 4.10 -21.76 -0.74
N THR A 773 2.91 -21.46 -0.24
CA THR A 773 2.45 -21.78 1.11
C THR A 773 1.24 -22.70 1.04
N LEU A 774 1.23 -23.75 1.86
CA LEU A 774 0.07 -24.62 2.06
C LEU A 774 -0.72 -24.12 3.27
N ASN A 775 -2.02 -23.91 3.08
CA ASN A 775 -2.93 -23.46 4.13
C ASN A 775 -4.11 -24.40 4.21
N GLY A 776 -4.63 -24.63 5.40
CA GLY A 776 -5.73 -25.55 5.64
C GLY A 776 -6.70 -25.05 6.69
N ARG A 777 -7.95 -25.50 6.62
CA ARG A 777 -8.99 -25.16 7.58
C ARG A 777 -10.02 -26.28 7.68
N ILE A 778 -10.40 -26.60 8.91
CA ILE A 778 -11.48 -27.53 9.22
C ILE A 778 -12.55 -26.77 9.99
N ASN A 779 -13.77 -26.71 9.47
CA ASN A 779 -14.90 -26.09 10.15
C ASN A 779 -15.85 -27.16 10.64
N LEU A 780 -16.16 -27.13 11.92
CA LEU A 780 -17.17 -27.93 12.59
C LEU A 780 -18.43 -27.09 12.73
N ASN A 781 -19.50 -27.46 12.05
CA ASN A 781 -20.71 -26.65 11.94
C ASN A 781 -21.87 -27.29 12.70
N LYS A 782 -22.60 -26.50 13.51
CA LYS A 782 -23.85 -26.89 14.20
C LYS A 782 -24.82 -25.72 14.26
N GLY A 783 -25.91 -25.79 13.53
CA GLY A 783 -26.92 -24.72 13.46
C GLY A 783 -26.24 -23.39 13.09
N ASN A 784 -26.37 -22.41 13.96
CA ASN A 784 -25.77 -21.08 13.81
C ASN A 784 -24.36 -20.96 14.40
N GLY A 785 -23.78 -22.07 14.91
CA GLY A 785 -22.45 -22.11 15.52
C GLY A 785 -21.41 -22.78 14.63
N GLN A 786 -20.20 -22.29 14.65
CA GLN A 786 -19.06 -22.85 13.93
C GLN A 786 -17.79 -22.78 14.79
N ILE A 787 -17.06 -23.88 14.83
CA ILE A 787 -15.68 -23.93 15.34
C ILE A 787 -14.75 -24.18 14.15
N GLY A 788 -13.79 -23.30 13.91
CA GLY A 788 -12.80 -23.41 12.86
C GLY A 788 -11.42 -23.71 13.45
N LEU A 789 -10.77 -24.76 12.97
CA LEU A 789 -9.34 -25.04 13.23
C LEU A 789 -8.59 -24.72 11.94
N TRP A 790 -7.52 -23.92 12.00
CA TRP A 790 -6.80 -23.55 10.81
C TRP A 790 -5.27 -23.58 10.99
N ILE A 791 -4.60 -23.74 9.87
CA ILE A 791 -3.16 -23.72 9.74
C ILE A 791 -2.78 -22.88 8.53
N ASN A 792 -1.86 -21.92 8.71
CA ASN A 792 -1.26 -21.13 7.64
C ASN A 792 0.21 -21.47 7.51
N ASN A 793 0.72 -21.48 6.27
CA ASN A 793 2.09 -21.87 5.94
C ASN A 793 2.50 -23.20 6.59
N ALA A 794 1.69 -24.25 6.41
CA ALA A 794 1.86 -25.56 7.03
C ALA A 794 3.21 -26.22 6.72
N LEU A 795 3.84 -25.89 5.59
CA LEU A 795 5.15 -26.37 5.17
C LEU A 795 6.29 -25.53 5.77
N ASN A 796 5.97 -24.49 6.53
CA ASN A 796 6.93 -23.52 7.08
C ASN A 796 7.89 -22.97 6.01
N THR A 797 7.38 -22.69 4.82
CA THR A 797 8.13 -22.15 3.70
C THR A 797 8.70 -20.77 4.08
N LYS A 798 10.01 -20.60 3.93
CA LYS A 798 10.69 -19.31 4.10
C LYS A 798 10.71 -18.58 2.75
N TYR A 799 10.33 -17.32 2.74
CA TYR A 799 10.32 -16.47 1.55
C TYR A 799 10.44 -15.01 1.96
N GLN A 800 10.96 -14.17 1.07
CA GLN A 800 11.01 -12.73 1.24
C GLN A 800 9.67 -12.11 0.87
N THR A 801 9.16 -11.21 1.68
CA THR A 801 8.00 -10.37 1.36
C THR A 801 8.44 -9.08 0.70
N ILE A 802 9.66 -8.62 0.99
CA ILE A 802 10.32 -7.45 0.43
C ILE A 802 11.84 -7.57 0.61
N TYR A 803 12.59 -6.95 -0.30
CA TYR A 803 13.99 -6.60 -0.17
C TYR A 803 14.19 -5.16 -0.68
N PHE A 804 15.13 -4.45 -0.10
CA PHE A 804 15.57 -3.12 -0.55
C PHE A 804 16.99 -2.81 -0.07
N GLU A 805 17.60 -1.83 -0.70
CA GLU A 805 18.94 -1.34 -0.39
C GLU A 805 18.86 0.11 0.09
N THR A 806 19.68 0.47 1.06
CA THR A 806 19.86 1.84 1.56
C THR A 806 21.26 1.96 2.20
N MET A 807 21.96 3.09 1.98
CA MET A 807 23.29 3.35 2.54
C MET A 807 24.26 2.17 2.31
N ASP A 808 24.31 1.64 1.08
CA ASP A 808 25.13 0.51 0.63
C ASP A 808 24.91 -0.79 1.44
N ARG A 809 23.70 -0.97 1.99
CA ARG A 809 23.28 -2.12 2.78
C ARG A 809 21.97 -2.68 2.27
N GLY A 810 21.88 -4.01 2.25
CA GLY A 810 20.66 -4.73 1.92
C GLY A 810 19.85 -5.09 3.17
N PHE A 811 18.51 -5.03 3.03
CA PHE A 811 17.57 -5.40 4.06
C PHE A 811 16.41 -6.19 3.48
N GLU A 812 15.93 -7.18 4.24
CA GLU A 812 14.79 -7.99 3.83
C GLU A 812 13.77 -8.14 4.97
N GLN A 813 12.53 -8.36 4.59
CA GLN A 813 11.51 -8.90 5.49
C GLN A 813 11.10 -10.29 4.99
N THR A 814 11.07 -11.26 5.88
CA THR A 814 10.61 -12.61 5.57
C THR A 814 9.10 -12.74 5.79
N GLY A 815 8.46 -13.73 5.15
CA GLY A 815 7.07 -14.06 5.39
C GLY A 815 6.87 -14.72 6.76
N ARG A 816 5.63 -14.66 7.27
CA ARG A 816 5.27 -15.28 8.54
C ARG A 816 5.47 -16.79 8.49
N PRO A 817 6.06 -17.41 9.54
CA PRO A 817 6.26 -18.85 9.64
C PRO A 817 4.92 -19.58 9.80
N LEU A 818 4.97 -20.88 10.06
CA LEU A 818 3.81 -21.71 10.37
C LEU A 818 3.00 -21.11 11.53
N GLN A 819 1.69 -20.92 11.28
CA GLN A 819 0.73 -20.46 12.29
C GLN A 819 -0.42 -21.45 12.41
N VAL A 820 -0.90 -21.68 13.63
CA VAL A 820 -2.12 -22.45 13.90
C VAL A 820 -3.05 -21.62 14.77
N GLY A 821 -4.35 -21.81 14.57
CA GLY A 821 -5.34 -21.07 15.34
C GLY A 821 -6.70 -21.76 15.38
N ILE A 822 -7.53 -21.24 16.27
CA ILE A 822 -8.91 -21.65 16.47
C ILE A 822 -9.81 -20.42 16.41
N ASP A 823 -10.96 -20.57 15.73
CA ASP A 823 -12.00 -19.56 15.66
C ASP A 823 -13.31 -20.14 16.20
N LEU A 824 -14.03 -19.33 16.93
CA LEU A 824 -15.42 -19.57 17.32
C LEU A 824 -16.30 -18.51 16.67
N LYS A 825 -17.34 -18.92 15.96
CA LYS A 825 -18.38 -18.04 15.41
C LYS A 825 -19.75 -18.51 15.83
N CYS A 826 -20.57 -17.61 16.33
CA CYS A 826 -21.96 -17.87 16.69
C CYS A 826 -22.86 -16.77 16.09
N ARG A 827 -24.06 -17.15 15.66
CA ARG A 827 -25.10 -16.24 15.22
C ARG A 827 -26.35 -16.42 16.08
N PHE A 828 -26.91 -15.33 16.55
CA PHE A 828 -28.11 -15.28 17.38
C PHE A 828 -29.24 -14.56 16.67
#